data_c948b968b980154c0420a71498d3f3a1
#
_entry.id   c948b968b980154c0420a71498d3f3a1
#
_cell.length_a   1.000
_cell.length_b   1.000
_cell.length_c   1.000
_cell.angle_alpha   90.00
_cell.angle_beta   90.00
_cell.angle_gamma   90.00
#
_symmetry.space_group_name_H-M   'P 1'
#
loop_
_entity.id
_entity.type
_entity.pdbx_description
1 polymer ?
#
loop_
_entity_poly.entity_id
_entity_poly.type
_entity_poly.pdbx_seq_one_letter_code
_entity_poly.pdbx_strand_id
1 'polypeptide(L)'
;MKKQVLLGSVLLAAVSAFSQTSGRLKPTGIINTKIISEAKFGAENSAPAIKTNPVKPVAATPVRSGAKTSAITWQNISSSMNIYGTIISYAKPLQWNDELNAVSFIHRKSPTYVMSPVPATTAATGGIVAMVTTNCGTSWDSTAVYANDNFWGRYPNGGIFNPTGNTDIANAYVVAAGPTTGAGNVTWIGNYYASKKLGTYDNIPSTAPGAQQVMPTAPPFSPGVPSRHDFAAYNFSATDDGKMRILAGISDDGTTSDTAVMMMTGTFNSTTNTFDWAGRVFDPPTTVASDATENWVSRPMMAWNESGTVGYVVIIGSRLGATGSNVGNQPIVYKTTNSGSTWSLENGINFNTGNDDVKSKLWNVSSDTTLVVPNFYWGEGIDCAVDANNKLHVFSSLLGHSSNDPDSLNFINQWTTENYLWPHTNINTNGYALHPYLYDFVYDGTATTPSWSHMLIDSMSTEGPGARTTDAGYQDNPWDPDPSASNQKVRIDARLQMSRTPDGQHLVYSWSESDTSFTDNQKKWNNLPNIKARLYDVTTAQLSPTKVDLTSDAQSDVANHAMYQFISPKCKLVSKTSSVISVDLPTTTSNSSPYSQLTANKHWYACAGLAFDRPSTVGIAESTKNSALNSSIFPNPAKNNATVRITLTSASKVQVEVLNTMGQVVKTTRAQVQSGANTIQLDLGGLASGVYLVNVKTDNASSTKKLIIE
;
A
#
# COMPACT_ATOMS: atom_id res chain seq x y z
N MET A 1 -59.14 -28.84 -1.40
CA MET A 1 -58.07 -29.09 -0.38
C MET A 1 -56.76 -29.61 -0.96
N LYS A 2 -56.72 -30.41 -2.05
CA LYS A 2 -55.40 -30.89 -2.58
C LYS A 2 -54.53 -29.86 -3.28
N LYS A 3 -55.10 -28.75 -3.81
CA LYS A 3 -54.30 -27.69 -4.48
C LYS A 3 -53.63 -26.70 -3.52
N GLN A 4 -54.15 -26.56 -2.31
CA GLN A 4 -53.54 -25.64 -1.31
C GLN A 4 -52.35 -26.30 -0.58
N VAL A 5 -52.31 -27.61 -0.45
CA VAL A 5 -51.21 -28.33 0.15
C VAL A 5 -50.00 -28.36 -0.79
N LEU A 6 -50.23 -28.35 -2.12
CA LEU A 6 -49.13 -28.34 -3.08
C LEU A 6 -48.47 -26.95 -3.16
N LEU A 7 -49.25 -25.87 -2.98
CA LEU A 7 -48.69 -24.53 -2.95
C LEU A 7 -47.88 -24.25 -1.68
N GLY A 8 -48.33 -24.81 -0.56
CA GLY A 8 -47.58 -24.71 0.72
C GLY A 8 -46.25 -25.46 0.70
N SER A 9 -46.21 -26.63 0.08
CA SER A 9 -44.98 -27.43 -0.02
C SER A 9 -43.97 -26.83 -1.03
N VAL A 10 -44.43 -26.16 -2.08
CA VAL A 10 -43.57 -25.46 -3.04
C VAL A 10 -43.00 -24.18 -2.38
N LEU A 11 -43.80 -23.47 -1.57
CA LEU A 11 -43.31 -22.28 -0.85
C LEU A 11 -42.31 -22.69 0.27
N LEU A 12 -42.53 -23.79 0.99
CA LEU A 12 -41.58 -24.27 1.98
C LEU A 12 -40.28 -24.79 1.34
N ALA A 13 -40.38 -25.42 0.15
CA ALA A 13 -39.19 -25.85 -0.59
C ALA A 13 -38.41 -24.64 -1.16
N ALA A 14 -39.09 -23.56 -1.56
CA ALA A 14 -38.44 -22.33 -2.00
C ALA A 14 -37.76 -21.61 -0.82
N VAL A 15 -38.40 -21.55 0.35
CA VAL A 15 -37.79 -20.94 1.54
C VAL A 15 -36.62 -21.77 2.07
N SER A 16 -36.67 -23.10 2.00
CA SER A 16 -35.53 -23.93 2.37
C SER A 16 -34.39 -23.91 1.36
N ALA A 17 -34.66 -23.62 0.08
CA ALA A 17 -33.62 -23.42 -0.91
C ALA A 17 -32.86 -22.08 -0.73
N PHE A 18 -33.51 -21.07 -0.14
CA PHE A 18 -32.84 -19.81 0.19
C PHE A 18 -32.07 -19.84 1.53
N SER A 19 -32.33 -20.80 2.41
CA SER A 19 -31.66 -20.90 3.71
C SER A 19 -30.39 -21.75 3.67
N GLN A 20 -30.03 -22.36 2.55
CA GLN A 20 -28.84 -23.23 2.44
C GLN A 20 -27.63 -22.55 1.80
N THR A 21 -27.71 -21.28 1.47
CA THR A 21 -26.59 -20.58 0.81
C THR A 21 -25.75 -19.70 1.72
N SER A 22 -26.03 -19.73 3.02
CA SER A 22 -25.30 -18.94 3.98
C SER A 22 -24.07 -19.68 4.48
N GLY A 23 -22.94 -19.38 4.00
CA GLY A 23 -21.69 -19.74 4.65
C GLY A 23 -20.59 -20.34 3.77
N ARG A 24 -20.87 -20.70 2.52
CA ARG A 24 -19.85 -21.20 1.60
C ARG A 24 -20.14 -20.76 0.18
N LEU A 25 -20.06 -19.46 -0.04
CA LEU A 25 -20.12 -18.97 -1.40
C LEU A 25 -18.77 -19.26 -2.04
N LYS A 26 -18.64 -20.44 -2.63
CA LYS A 26 -17.65 -20.60 -3.70
C LYS A 26 -18.14 -19.74 -4.85
N PRO A 27 -17.45 -18.68 -5.16
CA PRO A 27 -17.79 -17.89 -6.30
C PRO A 27 -17.76 -18.78 -7.54
N THR A 28 -18.80 -18.80 -8.33
CA THR A 28 -18.81 -19.46 -9.65
C THR A 28 -18.33 -18.43 -10.68
N GLY A 29 -17.40 -18.79 -11.52
CA GLY A 29 -16.89 -17.89 -12.56
C GLY A 29 -15.69 -17.01 -12.11
N ILE A 30 -14.84 -17.54 -11.29
CA ILE A 30 -13.79 -16.85 -10.61
C ILE A 30 -12.52 -16.78 -11.39
N ILE A 31 -11.97 -15.61 -11.40
CA ILE A 31 -10.56 -15.42 -11.65
C ILE A 31 -9.86 -15.66 -10.31
N ASN A 32 -9.02 -16.68 -10.27
CA ASN A 32 -8.15 -16.93 -9.14
C ASN A 32 -7.31 -15.67 -8.88
N THR A 33 -7.36 -15.14 -7.68
CA THR A 33 -6.60 -13.97 -7.27
C THR A 33 -5.15 -14.24 -6.94
N LYS A 34 -4.70 -15.45 -6.99
CA LYS A 34 -3.32 -15.62 -7.36
C LYS A 34 -3.21 -15.07 -8.77
N ILE A 35 -3.54 -13.83 -8.89
CA ILE A 35 -3.20 -13.06 -10.05
C ILE A 35 -1.71 -13.27 -10.16
N ILE A 36 -1.43 -14.18 -11.01
CA ILE A 36 -0.20 -14.19 -11.72
C ILE A 36 -0.02 -12.75 -12.04
N SER A 37 0.81 -12.16 -11.31
CA SER A 37 0.95 -10.73 -11.14
C SER A 37 0.72 -10.01 -12.47
N GLU A 38 0.18 -8.83 -12.46
CA GLU A 38 0.22 -7.91 -13.61
C GLU A 38 1.58 -7.96 -14.32
N ALA A 39 2.61 -8.33 -13.61
CA ALA A 39 3.95 -8.58 -14.06
C ALA A 39 4.10 -9.77 -15.01
N LYS A 40 3.29 -10.79 -14.91
CA LYS A 40 3.27 -11.95 -15.82
C LYS A 40 2.20 -11.81 -16.91
N PHE A 41 1.67 -10.62 -17.14
CA PHE A 41 1.00 -10.36 -18.41
C PHE A 41 1.93 -10.80 -19.52
N GLY A 42 1.43 -11.65 -20.38
CA GLY A 42 2.22 -12.29 -21.42
C GLY A 42 3.18 -11.32 -22.08
N ALA A 43 4.33 -11.79 -22.40
CA ALA A 43 5.38 -10.97 -22.99
C ALA A 43 4.75 -10.02 -24.00
N GLU A 44 5.02 -8.74 -23.89
CA GLU A 44 4.42 -7.68 -24.69
C GLU A 44 4.40 -8.08 -26.16
N ASN A 45 3.27 -8.50 -26.68
CA ASN A 45 3.14 -8.79 -28.07
C ASN A 45 3.32 -7.48 -28.85
N SER A 46 4.13 -7.52 -29.87
CA SER A 46 4.20 -6.48 -30.89
C SER A 46 2.92 -6.41 -31.76
N ALA A 47 1.78 -6.89 -31.25
CA ALA A 47 0.51 -6.77 -31.91
C ALA A 47 0.22 -5.28 -32.17
N PRO A 48 -0.29 -4.93 -33.35
CA PRO A 48 -0.60 -3.56 -33.67
C PRO A 48 -1.57 -3.01 -32.60
N ALA A 49 -1.28 -1.80 -32.13
CA ALA A 49 -2.12 -1.11 -31.20
C ALA A 49 -3.56 -1.12 -31.73
N ILE A 50 -4.49 -1.69 -30.96
CA ILE A 50 -5.90 -1.46 -31.26
C ILE A 50 -6.11 0.03 -31.08
N LYS A 51 -6.50 0.68 -32.16
CA LYS A 51 -6.94 2.08 -32.12
C LYS A 51 -8.29 2.16 -31.41
N THR A 52 -8.27 1.98 -30.10
CA THR A 52 -9.37 2.46 -29.29
C THR A 52 -9.19 3.97 -29.22
N ASN A 53 -10.14 4.72 -29.71
CA ASN A 53 -10.18 6.15 -29.44
C ASN A 53 -10.16 6.30 -27.92
N PRO A 54 -9.13 6.92 -27.30
CA PRO A 54 -9.16 7.16 -25.88
C PRO A 54 -10.41 7.99 -25.62
N VAL A 55 -11.27 7.53 -24.73
CA VAL A 55 -12.31 8.38 -24.17
C VAL A 55 -11.55 9.52 -23.51
N LYS A 56 -11.56 10.68 -24.16
CA LYS A 56 -10.95 11.87 -23.62
C LYS A 56 -11.69 12.17 -22.32
N PRO A 57 -11.08 12.15 -21.14
CA PRO A 57 -11.76 12.57 -19.94
C PRO A 57 -12.34 13.94 -20.20
N VAL A 58 -13.63 14.11 -19.98
CA VAL A 58 -14.24 15.44 -20.03
C VAL A 58 -13.59 16.21 -18.89
N ALA A 59 -12.82 17.23 -19.22
CA ALA A 59 -12.17 18.08 -18.23
C ALA A 59 -13.26 18.78 -17.41
N ALA A 60 -13.61 18.21 -16.26
CA ALA A 60 -14.39 18.90 -15.26
C ALA A 60 -13.51 19.93 -14.59
N THR A 61 -13.98 21.16 -14.48
CA THR A 61 -13.28 22.21 -13.75
C THR A 61 -13.36 21.85 -12.27
N PRO A 62 -12.25 21.54 -11.57
CA PRO A 62 -12.31 21.15 -10.18
C PRO A 62 -12.84 22.27 -9.31
N VAL A 63 -13.76 21.97 -8.44
CA VAL A 63 -14.20 22.88 -7.37
C VAL A 63 -13.13 22.83 -6.27
N ARG A 64 -12.42 23.89 -6.08
CA ARG A 64 -11.32 24.01 -5.11
C ARG A 64 -11.87 24.01 -3.68
N SER A 65 -11.51 23.02 -2.89
CA SER A 65 -11.68 23.05 -1.44
C SER A 65 -10.34 22.70 -0.79
N GLY A 66 -9.73 23.65 -0.09
CA GLY A 66 -8.56 23.41 0.74
C GLY A 66 -7.54 24.58 0.68
N ALA A 67 -6.80 24.75 1.76
CA ALA A 67 -5.76 25.76 1.86
C ALA A 67 -4.72 25.57 0.73
N LYS A 68 -4.41 26.63 0.01
CA LYS A 68 -3.40 26.63 -1.06
C LYS A 68 -2.01 26.37 -0.48
N THR A 69 -1.49 25.20 -0.69
CA THR A 69 -0.04 25.03 -0.79
C THR A 69 0.44 25.71 -2.08
N SER A 70 1.65 26.23 -2.08
CA SER A 70 2.30 26.75 -3.30
C SER A 70 2.17 25.68 -4.40
N ALA A 71 1.75 26.08 -5.60
CA ALA A 71 1.56 25.16 -6.70
C ALA A 71 2.83 24.34 -6.97
N ILE A 72 2.74 23.03 -6.91
CA ILE A 72 3.85 22.12 -7.19
C ILE A 72 4.13 22.18 -8.68
N THR A 73 5.39 22.45 -9.04
CA THR A 73 5.80 22.48 -10.44
C THR A 73 6.15 21.09 -10.94
N TRP A 74 5.42 20.62 -11.92
CA TRP A 74 5.67 19.37 -12.62
C TRP A 74 6.36 19.60 -13.95
N GLN A 75 7.35 18.78 -14.28
CA GLN A 75 8.08 18.87 -15.53
C GLN A 75 8.17 17.50 -16.21
N ASN A 76 8.07 17.46 -17.52
CA ASN A 76 8.33 16.27 -18.29
C ASN A 76 9.84 16.02 -18.35
N ILE A 77 10.30 14.91 -17.84
CA ILE A 77 11.73 14.58 -17.75
C ILE A 77 12.17 13.54 -18.78
N SER A 78 11.27 12.68 -19.21
CA SER A 78 11.59 11.58 -20.13
C SER A 78 10.32 10.97 -20.69
N SER A 79 10.51 9.93 -21.48
CA SER A 79 9.42 9.06 -21.95
C SER A 79 9.87 7.61 -22.04
N SER A 80 8.92 6.69 -21.95
CA SER A 80 9.13 5.26 -22.20
C SER A 80 8.40 4.83 -23.48
N MET A 81 8.81 3.69 -24.05
CA MET A 81 8.20 3.12 -25.25
C MET A 81 6.69 2.87 -25.03
N ASN A 82 6.30 2.49 -23.83
CA ASN A 82 4.93 2.17 -23.44
C ASN A 82 4.77 2.18 -21.90
N ILE A 83 3.59 1.85 -21.40
CA ILE A 83 3.30 1.87 -19.96
C ILE A 83 3.85 0.67 -19.17
N TYR A 84 4.25 -0.40 -19.82
CA TYR A 84 4.61 -1.64 -19.11
C TYR A 84 5.78 -1.51 -18.12
N GLY A 85 6.62 -0.51 -18.28
CA GLY A 85 7.65 -0.19 -17.29
C GLY A 85 7.12 0.45 -16.01
N THR A 86 5.86 0.89 -15.97
CA THR A 86 5.29 1.66 -14.87
C THR A 86 4.09 1.01 -14.19
N ILE A 87 3.58 -0.11 -14.70
CA ILE A 87 2.35 -0.72 -14.20
C ILE A 87 2.50 -1.40 -12.84
N ILE A 88 3.68 -1.85 -12.47
CA ILE A 88 3.91 -2.54 -11.19
C ILE A 88 4.00 -1.52 -10.07
N SER A 89 2.96 -1.43 -9.25
CA SER A 89 2.88 -0.50 -8.13
C SER A 89 3.89 -0.79 -7.01
N TYR A 90 4.34 -2.02 -6.91
CA TYR A 90 5.34 -2.48 -5.93
C TYR A 90 6.78 -2.19 -6.34
N ALA A 91 7.02 -1.75 -7.58
CA ALA A 91 8.35 -1.35 -8.05
C ALA A 91 8.80 -0.04 -7.37
N LYS A 92 10.10 0.13 -7.21
CA LYS A 92 10.73 1.33 -6.67
C LYS A 92 11.78 1.88 -7.65
N PRO A 93 11.36 2.35 -8.82
CA PRO A 93 12.28 2.87 -9.85
C PRO A 93 12.76 4.30 -9.57
N LEU A 94 12.10 5.01 -8.65
CA LEU A 94 12.42 6.37 -8.26
C LEU A 94 13.01 6.37 -6.86
N GLN A 95 14.24 6.83 -6.70
CA GLN A 95 14.91 6.88 -5.41
C GLN A 95 15.75 8.14 -5.24
N TRP A 96 15.67 8.74 -4.06
CA TRP A 96 16.55 9.79 -3.60
C TRP A 96 17.66 9.20 -2.73
N ASN A 97 18.88 9.59 -3.03
CA ASN A 97 20.06 9.33 -2.19
C ASN A 97 20.36 10.61 -1.41
N ASP A 98 20.30 10.56 -0.11
CA ASP A 98 20.41 11.71 0.79
C ASP A 98 21.84 12.23 0.92
N GLU A 99 22.85 11.36 0.93
CA GLU A 99 24.27 11.74 1.04
C GLU A 99 24.74 12.58 -0.14
N LEU A 100 24.28 12.26 -1.35
CA LEU A 100 24.59 12.97 -2.59
C LEU A 100 23.53 14.05 -2.94
N ASN A 101 22.43 14.08 -2.20
CA ASN A 101 21.23 14.85 -2.54
C ASN A 101 20.82 14.65 -4.00
N ALA A 102 20.88 13.42 -4.47
CA ALA A 102 20.65 13.05 -5.87
C ALA A 102 19.41 12.15 -5.99
N VAL A 103 18.66 12.33 -7.06
CA VAL A 103 17.51 11.48 -7.41
C VAL A 103 17.83 10.70 -8.65
N SER A 104 17.50 9.41 -8.66
CA SER A 104 17.50 8.58 -9.87
C SER A 104 16.09 8.11 -10.19
N PHE A 105 15.74 8.07 -11.47
CA PHE A 105 14.55 7.44 -11.99
C PHE A 105 14.93 6.46 -13.10
N ILE A 106 14.65 5.17 -12.87
CA ILE A 106 14.98 4.08 -13.78
C ILE A 106 13.75 3.73 -14.61
N HIS A 107 13.87 3.76 -15.92
CA HIS A 107 12.77 3.46 -16.81
C HIS A 107 13.22 2.77 -18.10
N ARG A 108 12.27 2.22 -18.84
CA ARG A 108 12.53 1.69 -20.18
C ARG A 108 12.81 2.82 -21.14
N LYS A 109 13.74 2.62 -22.08
CA LYS A 109 14.10 3.66 -23.05
C LYS A 109 12.88 4.19 -23.83
N SER A 110 12.96 5.43 -24.22
CA SER A 110 12.00 6.02 -25.14
C SER A 110 12.16 5.48 -26.57
N PRO A 111 11.15 5.66 -27.46
CA PRO A 111 11.27 5.29 -28.86
C PRO A 111 12.43 5.98 -29.58
N THR A 112 12.76 7.19 -29.17
CA THR A 112 13.77 8.05 -29.79
C THR A 112 15.16 7.91 -29.16
N TYR A 113 15.27 7.24 -28.02
CA TYR A 113 16.55 7.05 -27.35
C TYR A 113 17.32 5.91 -28.00
N VAL A 114 18.43 6.24 -28.65
CA VAL A 114 19.28 5.27 -29.35
C VAL A 114 20.40 4.81 -28.43
N MET A 115 20.44 3.52 -28.14
CA MET A 115 21.51 2.89 -27.34
C MET A 115 22.55 2.27 -28.28
N SER A 116 23.79 2.34 -27.86
CA SER A 116 24.91 1.69 -28.56
C SER A 116 25.51 0.60 -27.64
N PRO A 117 25.85 -0.61 -28.13
CA PRO A 117 25.80 -1.08 -29.51
C PRO A 117 24.46 -1.64 -29.98
N VAL A 118 23.46 -1.68 -29.12
CA VAL A 118 22.16 -2.26 -29.43
C VAL A 118 21.44 -1.44 -30.49
N PRO A 119 21.08 -2.03 -31.65
CA PRO A 119 20.44 -1.31 -32.74
C PRO A 119 19.12 -0.68 -32.36
N ALA A 120 18.79 0.45 -32.96
CA ALA A 120 17.53 1.19 -32.79
C ALA A 120 16.34 0.53 -33.51
N THR A 121 16.21 -0.78 -33.48
CA THR A 121 15.07 -1.47 -34.08
C THR A 121 13.87 -1.37 -33.15
N THR A 122 12.67 -1.55 -33.69
CA THR A 122 11.43 -1.65 -32.89
C THR A 122 11.49 -2.73 -31.81
N ALA A 123 12.36 -3.72 -32.01
CA ALA A 123 12.68 -4.77 -31.04
C ALA A 123 13.43 -4.27 -29.81
N ALA A 124 14.11 -3.14 -29.90
CA ALA A 124 14.96 -2.63 -28.80
C ALA A 124 14.17 -1.94 -27.66
N THR A 125 12.97 -2.40 -27.32
CA THR A 125 12.21 -1.93 -26.15
C THR A 125 12.82 -2.37 -24.83
N GLY A 126 13.80 -3.27 -24.87
CA GLY A 126 14.44 -3.86 -23.69
C GLY A 126 15.61 -3.07 -23.10
N GLY A 127 15.92 -1.88 -23.65
CA GLY A 127 16.94 -1.01 -23.07
C GLY A 127 16.42 -0.27 -21.83
N ILE A 128 17.27 -0.19 -20.80
CA ILE A 128 16.98 0.49 -19.53
C ILE A 128 17.85 1.74 -19.41
N VAL A 129 17.20 2.84 -19.05
CA VAL A 129 17.79 4.18 -18.92
C VAL A 129 17.59 4.67 -17.50
N ALA A 130 18.56 5.37 -16.96
CA ALA A 130 18.44 6.15 -15.74
C ALA A 130 18.43 7.64 -16.05
N MET A 131 17.49 8.34 -15.50
CA MET A 131 17.52 9.79 -15.35
C MET A 131 18.11 10.12 -13.99
N VAL A 132 19.00 11.09 -13.90
CA VAL A 132 19.68 11.48 -12.66
C VAL A 132 19.66 13.00 -12.52
N THR A 133 19.35 13.49 -11.32
CA THR A 133 19.43 14.91 -10.97
C THR A 133 20.06 15.09 -9.60
N THR A 134 20.82 16.18 -9.41
CA THR A 134 21.42 16.58 -8.13
C THR A 134 20.85 17.91 -7.61
N ASN A 135 19.86 18.46 -8.30
CA ASN A 135 19.29 19.78 -8.01
C ASN A 135 17.75 19.76 -7.97
N CYS A 136 17.19 18.66 -7.41
CA CYS A 136 15.75 18.51 -7.23
C CYS A 136 14.95 18.57 -8.54
N GLY A 137 15.59 18.19 -9.67
CA GLY A 137 14.93 18.12 -10.97
C GLY A 137 15.04 19.39 -11.81
N THR A 138 15.76 20.43 -11.39
CA THR A 138 15.98 21.62 -12.23
C THR A 138 16.68 21.26 -13.54
N SER A 139 17.58 20.29 -13.52
CA SER A 139 18.17 19.68 -14.70
C SER A 139 18.32 18.16 -14.51
N TRP A 140 18.36 17.44 -15.62
CA TRP A 140 18.46 15.99 -15.66
C TRP A 140 19.52 15.54 -16.64
N ASP A 141 20.34 14.61 -16.20
CA ASP A 141 21.20 13.83 -17.06
C ASP A 141 20.56 12.45 -17.31
N SER A 142 20.84 11.86 -18.48
CA SER A 142 20.35 10.53 -18.82
C SER A 142 21.49 9.62 -19.20
N THR A 143 21.42 8.34 -18.78
CA THR A 143 22.42 7.36 -19.11
C THR A 143 21.83 5.99 -19.35
N ALA A 144 22.38 5.25 -20.35
CA ALA A 144 22.03 3.87 -20.56
C ALA A 144 22.64 2.99 -19.47
N VAL A 145 21.84 2.14 -18.85
CA VAL A 145 22.27 1.25 -17.75
C VAL A 145 22.35 -0.20 -18.21
N TYR A 146 21.37 -0.65 -19.01
CA TYR A 146 21.30 -2.02 -19.47
C TYR A 146 20.83 -2.09 -20.94
N ALA A 147 21.48 -2.92 -21.73
CA ALA A 147 21.06 -3.30 -23.07
C ALA A 147 21.62 -4.67 -23.44
N ASN A 148 20.77 -5.55 -23.93
CA ASN A 148 21.16 -6.89 -24.36
C ASN A 148 20.24 -7.35 -25.51
N ASP A 149 20.83 -7.88 -26.58
CA ASP A 149 20.07 -8.28 -27.76
C ASP A 149 19.26 -9.55 -27.57
N ASN A 150 19.69 -10.42 -26.66
CA ASN A 150 19.07 -11.71 -26.41
C ASN A 150 18.16 -11.72 -25.16
N PHE A 151 18.37 -10.79 -24.23
CA PHE A 151 17.69 -10.69 -22.95
C PHE A 151 17.17 -9.27 -22.77
N TRP A 152 15.93 -9.03 -23.13
CA TRP A 152 15.35 -7.70 -23.10
C TRP A 152 14.87 -7.34 -21.69
N GLY A 153 15.37 -6.24 -21.14
CA GLY A 153 14.96 -5.75 -19.80
C GLY A 153 13.51 -5.29 -19.78
N ARG A 154 12.84 -5.62 -18.68
CA ARG A 154 11.45 -5.28 -18.39
C ARG A 154 11.32 -4.79 -16.95
N TYR A 155 10.24 -4.10 -16.64
CA TYR A 155 9.84 -3.69 -15.29
C TYR A 155 11.00 -3.24 -14.40
N PRO A 156 11.71 -2.16 -14.79
CA PRO A 156 12.93 -1.76 -14.12
C PRO A 156 12.69 -1.25 -12.70
N ASN A 157 13.58 -1.63 -11.82
CA ASN A 157 13.78 -1.08 -10.49
C ASN A 157 15.21 -0.58 -10.37
N GLY A 158 15.49 0.27 -9.40
CA GLY A 158 16.87 0.64 -9.14
C GLY A 158 17.03 1.92 -8.34
N GLY A 159 18.28 2.27 -8.08
CA GLY A 159 18.66 3.42 -7.30
C GLY A 159 20.14 3.77 -7.46
N ILE A 160 20.58 4.71 -6.65
CA ILE A 160 22.00 5.12 -6.58
C ILE A 160 22.68 4.36 -5.44
N PHE A 161 23.75 3.67 -5.75
CA PHE A 161 24.75 3.24 -4.79
C PHE A 161 25.79 4.33 -4.61
N ASN A 162 25.97 4.75 -3.38
CA ASN A 162 27.01 5.69 -2.98
C ASN A 162 28.06 4.96 -2.14
N PRO A 163 29.35 4.90 -2.56
CA PRO A 163 30.40 4.38 -1.72
C PRO A 163 30.53 5.18 -0.42
N THR A 164 30.77 4.50 0.69
CA THR A 164 30.87 5.12 2.03
C THR A 164 31.80 6.31 2.04
N GLY A 165 31.31 7.43 2.52
CA GLY A 165 32.06 8.71 2.63
C GLY A 165 32.28 9.44 1.32
N ASN A 166 31.68 8.99 0.23
CA ASN A 166 31.75 9.70 -1.04
C ASN A 166 30.73 10.85 -1.09
N THR A 167 31.17 12.02 -1.53
CA THR A 167 30.35 13.23 -1.70
C THR A 167 30.27 13.71 -3.15
N ASP A 168 30.90 12.98 -4.07
CA ASP A 168 30.92 13.31 -5.50
C ASP A 168 30.08 12.30 -6.29
N ILE A 169 29.03 12.77 -6.95
CA ILE A 169 28.14 11.95 -7.78
C ILE A 169 28.90 11.15 -8.85
N ALA A 170 30.02 11.67 -9.35
CA ALA A 170 30.84 11.00 -10.34
C ALA A 170 31.54 9.72 -9.83
N ASN A 171 31.57 9.49 -8.54
CA ASN A 171 32.09 8.28 -7.90
C ASN A 171 31.00 7.30 -7.48
N ALA A 172 29.74 7.67 -7.63
CA ALA A 172 28.60 6.82 -7.34
C ALA A 172 28.22 5.95 -8.57
N TYR A 173 27.32 5.01 -8.36
CA TYR A 173 26.84 4.11 -9.39
C TYR A 173 25.32 4.12 -9.42
N VAL A 174 24.73 4.14 -10.62
CA VAL A 174 23.33 3.75 -10.77
C VAL A 174 23.27 2.25 -10.91
N VAL A 175 22.33 1.63 -10.18
CA VAL A 175 22.08 0.19 -10.19
C VAL A 175 20.65 -0.04 -10.65
N ALA A 176 20.44 -0.94 -11.58
CA ALA A 176 19.13 -1.31 -12.09
C ALA A 176 18.98 -2.83 -12.13
N ALA A 177 17.79 -3.30 -11.82
CA ALA A 177 17.43 -4.71 -11.89
C ALA A 177 16.00 -4.89 -12.37
N GLY A 178 15.71 -6.03 -12.96
CA GLY A 178 14.37 -6.36 -13.43
C GLY A 178 14.35 -7.69 -14.19
N PRO A 179 13.18 -8.19 -14.54
CA PRO A 179 13.05 -9.40 -15.32
C PRO A 179 13.43 -9.17 -16.79
N THR A 180 13.70 -10.25 -17.50
CA THR A 180 13.99 -10.24 -18.92
C THR A 180 13.06 -11.12 -19.72
N THR A 181 12.79 -10.71 -20.95
CA THR A 181 12.19 -11.57 -21.97
C THR A 181 13.27 -11.98 -22.99
N GLY A 182 13.04 -13.11 -23.67
CA GLY A 182 13.86 -13.49 -24.81
C GLY A 182 13.75 -12.50 -25.97
N ALA A 183 14.67 -12.61 -26.92
CA ALA A 183 14.57 -11.92 -28.20
C ALA A 183 13.25 -12.28 -28.89
N GLY A 184 12.52 -11.26 -29.36
CA GLY A 184 11.16 -11.45 -29.88
C GLY A 184 10.05 -11.28 -28.85
N ASN A 185 10.37 -11.06 -27.57
CA ASN A 185 9.42 -10.69 -26.52
C ASN A 185 8.30 -11.73 -26.23
N VAL A 186 8.62 -13.01 -26.33
CA VAL A 186 7.60 -14.08 -26.26
C VAL A 186 7.59 -14.86 -24.95
N THR A 187 8.70 -14.89 -24.19
CA THR A 187 8.82 -15.67 -22.95
C THR A 187 9.67 -14.95 -21.92
N TRP A 188 9.34 -15.15 -20.64
CA TRP A 188 10.19 -14.74 -19.52
C TRP A 188 11.34 -15.73 -19.39
N ILE A 189 12.58 -15.24 -19.32
CA ILE A 189 13.79 -16.09 -19.33
C ILE A 189 14.83 -15.72 -18.27
N GLY A 190 14.48 -14.92 -17.29
CA GLY A 190 15.36 -14.59 -16.19
C GLY A 190 15.34 -13.13 -15.81
N ASN A 191 16.38 -12.67 -15.15
CA ASN A 191 16.51 -11.31 -14.65
C ASN A 191 17.83 -10.68 -15.05
N TYR A 192 17.84 -9.37 -15.24
CA TYR A 192 19.05 -8.59 -15.39
C TYR A 192 19.39 -7.86 -14.08
N TYR A 193 20.68 -7.71 -13.85
CA TYR A 193 21.27 -6.89 -12.80
C TYR A 193 22.38 -6.07 -13.44
N ALA A 194 22.23 -4.76 -13.43
CA ALA A 194 23.15 -3.88 -14.15
C ALA A 194 23.58 -2.71 -13.28
N SER A 195 24.80 -2.24 -13.51
CA SER A 195 25.32 -1.05 -12.85
C SER A 195 26.17 -0.22 -13.81
N LYS A 196 26.15 1.10 -13.59
CA LYS A 196 26.99 2.04 -14.33
C LYS A 196 27.48 3.13 -13.41
N LYS A 197 28.80 3.43 -13.48
CA LYS A 197 29.38 4.56 -12.78
C LYS A 197 28.80 5.88 -13.33
N LEU A 198 28.40 6.77 -12.46
CA LEU A 198 27.90 8.10 -12.81
C LEU A 198 29.06 9.05 -13.19
N GLY A 199 28.73 10.27 -13.63
CA GLY A 199 29.71 11.26 -14.09
C GLY A 199 29.97 11.20 -15.60
N THR A 200 29.69 10.05 -16.25
CA THR A 200 29.61 9.97 -17.72
C THR A 200 28.17 9.62 -18.08
N TYR A 201 27.49 10.54 -18.69
CA TYR A 201 26.08 10.42 -19.06
C TYR A 201 25.98 10.28 -20.58
N ASP A 202 25.85 9.02 -21.03
CA ASP A 202 25.82 8.68 -22.44
C ASP A 202 24.84 7.52 -22.71
N ASN A 203 24.71 7.16 -23.97
CA ASN A 203 23.81 6.09 -24.44
C ASN A 203 24.47 4.71 -24.51
N ILE A 204 25.61 4.51 -23.86
CA ILE A 204 26.37 3.27 -23.87
C ILE A 204 26.32 2.66 -22.47
N PRO A 205 25.68 1.48 -22.28
CA PRO A 205 25.77 0.76 -21.01
C PRO A 205 27.21 0.38 -20.69
N SER A 206 27.51 0.16 -19.41
CA SER A 206 28.85 -0.26 -19.00
C SER A 206 29.22 -1.60 -19.64
N THR A 207 30.43 -1.65 -20.23
CA THR A 207 31.01 -2.88 -20.81
C THR A 207 31.99 -3.57 -19.85
N ALA A 208 32.14 -3.05 -18.63
CA ALA A 208 32.99 -3.68 -17.63
C ALA A 208 32.48 -5.10 -17.31
N PRO A 209 33.37 -6.09 -17.14
CA PRO A 209 32.97 -7.44 -16.77
C PRO A 209 32.13 -7.43 -15.48
N GLY A 210 30.93 -8.05 -15.52
CA GLY A 210 30.00 -8.08 -14.39
C GLY A 210 29.12 -6.85 -14.23
N ALA A 211 29.29 -5.80 -15.04
CA ALA A 211 28.43 -4.60 -14.97
C ALA A 211 27.02 -4.84 -15.53
N GLN A 212 26.86 -5.81 -16.40
CA GLN A 212 25.56 -6.26 -16.91
C GLN A 212 25.49 -7.78 -16.78
N GLN A 213 24.84 -8.26 -15.74
CA GLN A 213 24.65 -9.68 -15.49
C GLN A 213 23.24 -10.08 -15.87
N VAL A 214 23.08 -11.22 -16.49
CA VAL A 214 21.80 -11.86 -16.76
C VAL A 214 21.80 -13.23 -16.12
N MET A 215 20.83 -13.47 -15.26
CA MET A 215 20.60 -14.77 -14.62
C MET A 215 19.34 -15.36 -15.25
N PRO A 216 19.48 -16.31 -16.19
CA PRO A 216 18.32 -16.85 -16.94
C PRO A 216 17.41 -17.75 -16.09
N THR A 217 17.94 -18.28 -14.98
CA THR A 217 17.18 -19.07 -14.02
C THR A 217 17.71 -18.81 -12.61
N ALA A 218 16.84 -18.92 -11.61
CA ALA A 218 17.30 -18.88 -10.23
C ALA A 218 18.30 -20.03 -9.99
N PRO A 219 19.43 -19.76 -9.33
CA PRO A 219 20.36 -20.82 -8.99
C PRO A 219 19.65 -21.85 -8.11
N PRO A 220 20.04 -23.15 -8.16
CA PRO A 220 19.49 -24.17 -7.30
C PRO A 220 19.79 -23.81 -5.83
N PHE A 221 18.76 -23.56 -5.05
CA PHE A 221 18.91 -23.21 -3.63
C PHE A 221 19.18 -24.43 -2.74
N SER A 222 18.98 -25.63 -3.29
CA SER A 222 19.30 -26.88 -2.63
C SER A 222 19.73 -27.92 -3.65
N PRO A 223 20.69 -28.78 -3.36
CA PRO A 223 21.07 -29.89 -4.23
C PRO A 223 19.85 -30.76 -4.54
N GLY A 224 19.61 -31.02 -5.84
CA GLY A 224 18.50 -31.87 -6.29
C GLY A 224 17.15 -31.18 -6.50
N VAL A 225 17.04 -29.88 -6.21
CA VAL A 225 15.84 -29.11 -6.57
C VAL A 225 15.97 -28.65 -8.02
N PRO A 226 14.92 -28.80 -8.85
CA PRO A 226 14.91 -28.26 -10.23
C PRO A 226 15.18 -26.76 -10.24
N SER A 227 15.72 -26.27 -11.36
CA SER A 227 15.85 -24.84 -11.59
C SER A 227 14.52 -24.16 -11.45
N ARG A 228 14.48 -23.14 -10.61
CA ARG A 228 13.27 -22.32 -10.41
C ARG A 228 13.34 -21.08 -11.29
N HIS A 229 12.20 -20.69 -11.82
CA HIS A 229 12.08 -19.43 -12.55
C HIS A 229 11.78 -18.31 -11.57
N ASP A 230 12.53 -17.22 -11.64
CA ASP A 230 12.33 -16.05 -10.80
C ASP A 230 11.96 -14.82 -11.63
N PHE A 231 11.25 -13.88 -10.98
CA PHE A 231 10.74 -12.67 -11.59
C PHE A 231 11.03 -11.47 -10.67
N ALA A 232 12.15 -10.78 -10.91
CA ALA A 232 12.66 -9.69 -10.07
C ALA A 232 12.02 -8.34 -10.43
N ALA A 233 10.75 -8.17 -10.11
CA ALA A 233 10.00 -6.95 -10.43
C ALA A 233 9.49 -6.20 -9.20
N TYR A 234 9.69 -6.72 -7.99
CA TYR A 234 9.09 -6.20 -6.79
C TYR A 234 10.11 -5.49 -5.92
N ASN A 235 9.76 -4.37 -5.41
CA ASN A 235 10.41 -3.64 -4.35
C ASN A 235 11.96 -3.62 -4.41
N PHE A 236 12.54 -2.46 -4.47
CA PHE A 236 13.98 -2.26 -4.50
C PHE A 236 14.42 -1.38 -3.33
N SER A 237 15.52 -1.72 -2.68
CA SER A 237 16.06 -0.95 -1.56
C SER A 237 17.56 -0.75 -1.71
N ALA A 238 17.99 0.49 -1.49
CA ALA A 238 19.39 0.89 -1.32
C ALA A 238 19.56 1.39 0.13
N THR A 239 20.55 0.89 0.84
CA THR A 239 20.83 1.24 2.24
C THR A 239 22.30 1.58 2.46
N ASP A 240 22.61 2.28 3.55
CA ASP A 240 23.97 2.77 3.85
C ASP A 240 25.01 1.67 4.11
N ASP A 241 24.56 0.41 4.34
CA ASP A 241 25.46 -0.76 4.37
C ASP A 241 26.01 -1.11 2.97
N GLY A 242 25.71 -0.31 1.95
CA GLY A 242 26.19 -0.49 0.58
C GLY A 242 25.53 -1.65 -0.16
N LYS A 243 24.42 -2.17 0.33
CA LYS A 243 23.72 -3.27 -0.31
C LYS A 243 22.53 -2.78 -1.13
N MET A 244 22.40 -3.36 -2.31
CA MET A 244 21.25 -3.20 -3.19
C MET A 244 20.40 -4.45 -3.13
N ARG A 245 19.12 -4.34 -2.80
CA ARG A 245 18.25 -5.50 -2.62
C ARG A 245 17.04 -5.39 -3.53
N ILE A 246 16.63 -6.49 -4.15
CA ILE A 246 15.40 -6.59 -4.94
C ILE A 246 14.68 -7.88 -4.61
N LEU A 247 13.36 -7.84 -4.57
CA LEU A 247 12.52 -9.01 -4.40
C LEU A 247 12.07 -9.59 -5.74
N ALA A 248 11.99 -10.89 -5.78
CA ALA A 248 11.50 -11.67 -6.91
C ALA A 248 10.47 -12.69 -6.45
N GLY A 249 9.45 -12.93 -7.24
CA GLY A 249 8.62 -14.12 -7.11
C GLY A 249 9.33 -15.32 -7.76
N ILE A 250 9.21 -16.50 -7.19
CA ILE A 250 9.76 -17.75 -7.71
C ILE A 250 8.63 -18.68 -8.07
N SER A 251 8.64 -19.24 -9.27
CA SER A 251 7.72 -20.29 -9.69
C SER A 251 8.47 -21.52 -10.18
N ASP A 252 7.90 -22.70 -9.96
CA ASP A 252 8.52 -23.95 -10.38
C ASP A 252 8.42 -24.18 -11.90
N ASP A 253 7.41 -23.61 -12.54
CA ASP A 253 7.16 -23.79 -13.98
C ASP A 253 7.33 -22.51 -14.83
N GLY A 254 7.58 -21.37 -14.18
CA GLY A 254 7.74 -20.07 -14.86
C GLY A 254 6.46 -19.46 -15.42
N THR A 255 5.31 -20.10 -15.27
CA THR A 255 4.07 -19.69 -15.95
C THR A 255 2.89 -19.47 -15.02
N THR A 256 2.80 -20.19 -13.90
CA THR A 256 1.63 -20.14 -13.03
C THR A 256 1.84 -19.32 -11.78
N SER A 257 1.80 -19.91 -10.63
CA SER A 257 1.87 -19.18 -9.37
C SER A 257 3.29 -19.19 -8.84
N ASP A 258 3.67 -18.12 -8.16
CA ASP A 258 4.91 -18.16 -7.38
C ASP A 258 4.75 -19.11 -6.21
N THR A 259 5.78 -19.91 -5.95
CA THR A 259 5.84 -20.89 -4.84
C THR A 259 6.68 -20.37 -3.68
N ALA A 260 7.49 -19.36 -3.90
CA ALA A 260 8.33 -18.72 -2.88
C ALA A 260 8.71 -17.29 -3.29
N VAL A 261 9.35 -16.58 -2.38
CA VAL A 261 9.92 -15.25 -2.60
C VAL A 261 11.43 -15.32 -2.49
N MET A 262 12.13 -14.68 -3.39
CA MET A 262 13.58 -14.52 -3.33
C MET A 262 13.95 -13.05 -3.13
N MET A 263 14.87 -12.78 -2.24
CA MET A 263 15.58 -11.51 -2.13
C MET A 263 16.98 -11.67 -2.74
N MET A 264 17.23 -10.96 -3.83
CA MET A 264 18.58 -10.82 -4.37
C MET A 264 19.25 -9.63 -3.70
N THR A 265 20.47 -9.85 -3.21
CA THR A 265 21.31 -8.83 -2.60
C THR A 265 22.57 -8.64 -3.41
N GLY A 266 22.75 -7.44 -3.95
CA GLY A 266 23.99 -7.00 -4.61
C GLY A 266 24.89 -6.32 -3.60
N THR A 267 26.13 -6.79 -3.51
CA THR A 267 27.19 -6.20 -2.70
C THR A 267 28.26 -5.63 -3.62
N PHE A 268 28.66 -4.38 -3.41
CA PHE A 268 29.64 -3.74 -4.26
C PHE A 268 31.02 -4.39 -4.10
N ASN A 269 31.62 -4.75 -5.22
CA ASN A 269 32.97 -5.29 -5.32
C ASN A 269 33.91 -4.21 -5.85
N SER A 270 34.72 -3.65 -4.97
CA SER A 270 35.66 -2.57 -5.29
C SER A 270 36.81 -2.98 -6.23
N THR A 271 37.07 -4.29 -6.39
CA THR A 271 38.08 -4.80 -7.32
C THR A 271 37.60 -4.73 -8.76
N THR A 272 36.35 -5.09 -8.99
CA THR A 272 35.73 -5.08 -10.34
C THR A 272 34.94 -3.81 -10.62
N ASN A 273 34.64 -3.02 -9.59
CA ASN A 273 33.71 -1.87 -9.64
C ASN A 273 32.31 -2.25 -10.15
N THR A 274 31.84 -3.42 -9.76
CA THR A 274 30.53 -3.99 -10.08
C THR A 274 29.89 -4.60 -8.85
N PHE A 275 28.80 -5.33 -8.99
CA PHE A 275 28.09 -5.95 -7.87
C PHE A 275 28.13 -7.47 -7.95
N ASP A 276 28.41 -8.11 -6.83
CA ASP A 276 28.24 -9.54 -6.64
C ASP A 276 26.85 -9.79 -6.08
N TRP A 277 26.02 -10.58 -6.78
CA TRP A 277 24.64 -10.84 -6.44
C TRP A 277 24.45 -12.22 -5.83
N ALA A 278 23.75 -12.28 -4.69
CA ALA A 278 23.41 -13.50 -4.00
C ALA A 278 21.93 -13.53 -3.61
N GLY A 279 21.28 -14.69 -3.75
CA GLY A 279 19.86 -14.89 -3.48
C GLY A 279 19.60 -15.53 -2.14
N ARG A 280 18.49 -15.14 -1.51
CA ARG A 280 17.91 -15.81 -0.34
C ARG A 280 16.44 -16.04 -0.56
N VAL A 281 15.98 -17.27 -0.30
CA VAL A 281 14.57 -17.66 -0.44
C VAL A 281 13.83 -17.53 0.88
N PHE A 282 12.59 -17.06 0.78
CA PHE A 282 11.58 -17.06 1.83
C PHE A 282 10.39 -17.88 1.35
N ASP A 283 10.06 -18.89 2.13
CA ASP A 283 8.92 -19.76 1.89
C ASP A 283 7.84 -19.43 2.96
N PRO A 284 6.76 -18.72 2.59
CA PRO A 284 5.79 -18.25 3.57
C PRO A 284 4.93 -19.43 4.07
N PRO A 285 4.81 -19.63 5.39
CA PRO A 285 3.96 -20.68 5.94
C PRO A 285 2.48 -20.29 5.78
N THR A 286 1.86 -20.76 4.71
CA THR A 286 0.48 -20.41 4.34
C THR A 286 -0.48 -21.59 4.44
N THR A 287 -1.77 -21.29 4.57
CA THR A 287 -2.82 -22.27 4.36
C THR A 287 -2.85 -22.67 2.90
N VAL A 288 -3.31 -23.88 2.65
CA VAL A 288 -3.38 -24.45 1.31
C VAL A 288 -4.84 -24.77 0.99
N ALA A 289 -5.30 -24.37 -0.19
CA ALA A 289 -6.62 -24.69 -0.69
C ALA A 289 -6.71 -26.18 -1.12
N SER A 290 -7.91 -26.69 -1.35
CA SER A 290 -8.15 -28.09 -1.70
C SER A 290 -7.53 -28.49 -3.05
N ASP A 291 -7.24 -27.55 -3.92
CA ASP A 291 -6.56 -27.73 -5.19
C ASP A 291 -5.02 -27.65 -5.09
N ALA A 292 -4.50 -27.73 -3.87
CA ALA A 292 -3.09 -27.55 -3.52
C ALA A 292 -2.53 -26.14 -3.77
N THR A 293 -3.40 -25.14 -3.99
CA THR A 293 -3.00 -23.76 -4.15
C THR A 293 -2.67 -23.13 -2.78
N GLU A 294 -1.49 -22.55 -2.64
CA GLU A 294 -1.10 -21.80 -1.45
C GLU A 294 -1.79 -20.44 -1.39
N ASN A 295 -2.26 -20.07 -0.21
CA ASN A 295 -3.03 -18.84 0.01
C ASN A 295 -2.12 -17.65 0.34
N TRP A 296 -1.41 -17.14 -0.64
CA TRP A 296 -0.65 -15.91 -0.53
C TRP A 296 -0.59 -15.14 -1.86
N VAL A 297 -0.19 -13.90 -1.80
CA VAL A 297 -0.17 -12.99 -2.94
C VAL A 297 1.26 -12.80 -3.41
N SER A 298 1.51 -13.04 -4.69
CA SER A 298 2.82 -12.92 -5.33
C SER A 298 3.30 -11.47 -5.48
N ARG A 299 3.23 -10.68 -4.41
CA ARG A 299 3.66 -9.26 -4.39
C ARG A 299 4.37 -8.96 -3.08
N PRO A 300 5.59 -9.51 -2.91
CA PRO A 300 6.35 -9.29 -1.69
C PRO A 300 6.84 -7.85 -1.59
N MET A 301 7.00 -7.40 -0.36
CA MET A 301 7.55 -6.10 -0.01
C MET A 301 8.70 -6.25 0.96
N MET A 302 9.55 -5.24 1.04
CA MET A 302 10.58 -5.16 2.07
C MET A 302 10.75 -3.72 2.54
N ALA A 303 11.13 -3.57 3.79
CA ALA A 303 11.53 -2.31 4.37
C ALA A 303 12.80 -2.48 5.21
N TRP A 304 13.66 -1.49 5.16
CA TRP A 304 14.92 -1.45 5.88
C TRP A 304 15.08 -0.12 6.61
N ASN A 305 15.73 -0.15 7.79
CA ASN A 305 16.21 1.09 8.38
C ASN A 305 17.40 1.63 7.56
N GLU A 306 17.78 2.86 7.78
CA GLU A 306 18.79 3.55 6.97
C GLU A 306 20.11 2.80 6.93
N SER A 307 20.58 2.35 8.10
CA SER A 307 21.83 1.59 8.21
C SER A 307 21.81 0.19 7.59
N GLY A 308 20.65 -0.29 7.11
CA GLY A 308 20.50 -1.64 6.56
C GLY A 308 20.67 -2.76 7.59
N THR A 309 20.71 -2.46 8.91
CA THR A 309 20.87 -3.47 9.96
C THR A 309 19.58 -4.17 10.32
N VAL A 310 18.48 -3.41 10.39
CA VAL A 310 17.14 -3.94 10.66
C VAL A 310 16.33 -3.92 9.37
N GLY A 311 15.78 -5.06 9.01
CA GLY A 311 14.97 -5.21 7.82
C GLY A 311 13.83 -6.17 8.00
N TYR A 312 12.82 -6.00 7.16
CA TYR A 312 11.62 -6.82 7.10
C TYR A 312 11.33 -7.22 5.67
N VAL A 313 10.93 -8.49 5.47
CA VAL A 313 10.28 -8.97 4.25
C VAL A 313 8.86 -9.29 4.61
N VAL A 314 7.91 -8.74 3.85
CA VAL A 314 6.47 -8.81 4.09
C VAL A 314 5.80 -9.49 2.91
N ILE A 315 5.09 -10.56 3.17
CA ILE A 315 4.32 -11.32 2.20
C ILE A 315 2.87 -11.31 2.67
N ILE A 316 1.93 -11.02 1.79
CA ILE A 316 0.52 -11.01 2.13
C ILE A 316 -0.06 -12.41 1.89
N GLY A 317 -0.58 -13.04 2.94
CA GLY A 317 -1.13 -14.39 2.83
C GLY A 317 -1.90 -14.85 4.06
N SER A 318 -2.59 -15.97 3.93
CA SER A 318 -3.27 -16.65 5.02
C SER A 318 -2.29 -17.55 5.75
N ARG A 319 -1.96 -17.17 6.98
CA ARG A 319 -0.92 -17.87 7.75
C ARG A 319 -1.35 -19.29 8.13
N LEU A 320 -0.44 -20.26 8.00
CA LEU A 320 -0.65 -21.63 8.40
C LEU A 320 -1.07 -21.73 9.88
N GLY A 321 -2.15 -22.46 10.14
CA GLY A 321 -2.72 -22.63 11.48
C GLY A 321 -3.57 -21.46 11.97
N ALA A 322 -3.82 -20.43 11.15
CA ALA A 322 -4.76 -19.37 11.47
C ALA A 322 -6.20 -19.91 11.54
N THR A 323 -7.02 -19.34 12.41
CA THR A 323 -8.43 -19.70 12.61
C THR A 323 -9.32 -18.47 12.75
N GLY A 324 -10.62 -18.62 12.50
CA GLY A 324 -11.60 -17.54 12.68
C GLY A 324 -11.29 -16.33 11.82
N SER A 325 -11.32 -15.14 12.41
CA SER A 325 -11.01 -13.88 11.71
C SER A 325 -9.54 -13.73 11.29
N ASN A 326 -8.64 -14.58 11.77
CA ASN A 326 -7.22 -14.54 11.42
C ASN A 326 -6.89 -15.27 10.12
N VAL A 327 -7.84 -15.96 9.50
CA VAL A 327 -7.60 -16.74 8.27
C VAL A 327 -7.39 -15.87 7.04
N GLY A 328 -7.83 -14.61 7.08
CA GLY A 328 -7.68 -13.69 5.94
C GLY A 328 -6.22 -13.47 5.53
N ASN A 329 -6.03 -12.98 4.31
CA ASN A 329 -4.72 -12.59 3.83
C ASN A 329 -4.18 -11.42 4.65
N GLN A 330 -3.10 -11.64 5.37
CA GLN A 330 -2.46 -10.71 6.31
C GLN A 330 -0.95 -10.65 6.06
N PRO A 331 -0.23 -9.68 6.63
CA PRO A 331 1.23 -9.67 6.61
C PRO A 331 1.83 -10.90 7.29
N ILE A 332 2.57 -11.69 6.54
CA ILE A 332 3.51 -12.71 7.01
C ILE A 332 4.88 -12.05 6.96
N VAL A 333 5.47 -11.84 8.13
CA VAL A 333 6.64 -10.97 8.29
C VAL A 333 7.86 -11.78 8.69
N TYR A 334 8.93 -11.63 7.93
CA TYR A 334 10.27 -12.05 8.30
C TYR A 334 11.09 -10.83 8.73
N LYS A 335 11.80 -10.92 9.83
CA LYS A 335 12.62 -9.86 10.39
C LYS A 335 14.08 -10.26 10.50
N THR A 336 14.98 -9.33 10.23
CA THR A 336 16.40 -9.41 10.53
C THR A 336 16.83 -8.23 11.38
N THR A 337 17.87 -8.43 12.21
CA THR A 337 18.54 -7.37 12.99
C THR A 337 20.06 -7.36 12.75
N ASN A 338 20.52 -8.06 11.73
CA ASN A 338 21.93 -8.23 11.40
C ASN A 338 22.19 -8.18 9.89
N SER A 339 21.58 -7.20 9.22
CA SER A 339 21.76 -6.91 7.77
C SER A 339 21.42 -8.09 6.85
N GLY A 340 20.46 -8.94 7.27
CA GLY A 340 19.98 -10.07 6.48
C GLY A 340 20.75 -11.38 6.69
N SER A 341 21.70 -11.44 7.64
CA SER A 341 22.46 -12.66 7.90
C SER A 341 21.58 -13.78 8.47
N THR A 342 20.67 -13.42 9.37
CA THR A 342 19.63 -14.33 9.89
C THR A 342 18.26 -13.66 9.87
N TRP A 343 17.22 -14.48 9.80
CA TRP A 343 15.83 -14.02 9.75
C TRP A 343 14.97 -14.85 10.69
N SER A 344 14.01 -14.19 11.32
CA SER A 344 12.96 -14.80 12.15
C SER A 344 11.59 -14.55 11.54
N LEU A 345 10.71 -15.53 11.62
CA LEU A 345 9.29 -15.37 11.29
C LEU A 345 8.58 -14.74 12.49
N GLU A 346 7.92 -13.63 12.27
CA GLU A 346 7.26 -12.84 13.31
C GLU A 346 5.79 -13.22 13.52
N ASN A 347 5.18 -12.73 14.60
CA ASN A 347 3.78 -13.00 14.91
C ASN A 347 2.83 -12.26 13.94
N GLY A 348 1.71 -12.89 13.58
CA GLY A 348 0.64 -12.28 12.80
C GLY A 348 -0.24 -11.33 13.60
N ILE A 349 -1.11 -10.59 12.90
CA ILE A 349 -2.13 -9.75 13.51
C ILE A 349 -3.21 -10.65 14.11
N ASN A 350 -3.72 -10.28 15.30
CA ASN A 350 -4.81 -11.03 15.92
C ASN A 350 -6.15 -10.28 15.74
N PHE A 351 -6.97 -10.76 14.80
CA PHE A 351 -8.33 -10.26 14.58
C PHE A 351 -9.40 -11.07 15.32
N ASN A 352 -9.06 -12.20 15.95
CA ASN A 352 -9.99 -12.95 16.79
C ASN A 352 -10.28 -12.19 18.10
N THR A 353 -9.26 -11.54 18.65
CA THR A 353 -9.38 -10.76 19.87
C THR A 353 -8.79 -9.37 19.66
N GLY A 354 -9.60 -8.34 19.75
CA GLY A 354 -9.17 -6.97 19.42
C GLY A 354 -9.43 -6.59 17.95
N ASN A 355 -9.01 -5.37 17.58
CA ASN A 355 -9.24 -4.77 16.26
C ASN A 355 -10.74 -4.70 15.87
N ASP A 356 -11.65 -4.63 16.84
CA ASP A 356 -13.10 -4.59 16.59
C ASP A 356 -13.53 -3.32 15.86
N ASP A 357 -12.80 -2.21 16.06
CA ASP A 357 -13.00 -0.95 15.35
C ASP A 357 -12.67 -1.08 13.87
N VAL A 358 -11.65 -1.88 13.49
CA VAL A 358 -11.34 -2.23 12.11
C VAL A 358 -12.42 -3.12 11.53
N LYS A 359 -12.75 -4.24 12.21
CA LYS A 359 -13.75 -5.20 11.75
C LYS A 359 -15.12 -4.57 11.54
N SER A 360 -15.50 -3.63 12.42
CA SER A 360 -16.79 -2.93 12.34
C SER A 360 -16.95 -2.04 11.10
N LYS A 361 -15.85 -1.69 10.45
CA LYS A 361 -15.84 -0.91 9.21
C LYS A 361 -15.78 -1.77 7.95
N LEU A 362 -15.63 -3.08 8.12
CA LEU A 362 -15.61 -4.02 7.01
C LEU A 362 -16.99 -4.62 6.80
N TRP A 363 -17.36 -4.79 5.55
CA TRP A 363 -18.63 -5.39 5.24
C TRP A 363 -18.56 -6.91 5.31
N ASN A 364 -19.56 -7.50 5.95
CA ASN A 364 -19.82 -8.92 5.94
C ASN A 364 -20.88 -9.21 4.87
N VAL A 365 -20.53 -9.96 3.83
CA VAL A 365 -21.42 -10.32 2.73
C VAL A 365 -22.52 -11.30 3.13
N SER A 366 -22.39 -11.97 4.29
CA SER A 366 -23.37 -12.92 4.76
C SER A 366 -24.23 -12.34 5.88
N SER A 367 -25.54 -12.32 5.68
CA SER A 367 -26.49 -11.97 6.75
C SER A 367 -26.58 -13.02 7.86
N ASP A 368 -26.08 -14.23 7.61
CA ASP A 368 -26.25 -15.37 8.49
C ASP A 368 -25.05 -15.65 9.41
N THR A 369 -23.98 -14.89 9.26
CA THR A 369 -22.79 -15.01 10.11
C THR A 369 -22.32 -13.65 10.62
N THR A 370 -21.86 -13.65 11.85
CA THR A 370 -21.19 -12.50 12.46
C THR A 370 -19.68 -12.52 12.23
N LEU A 371 -19.17 -13.54 11.54
CA LEU A 371 -17.75 -13.67 11.24
C LEU A 371 -17.34 -12.63 10.20
N VAL A 372 -16.38 -11.80 10.56
CA VAL A 372 -15.70 -10.88 9.66
C VAL A 372 -14.24 -11.30 9.57
N VAL A 373 -13.79 -11.60 8.37
CA VAL A 373 -12.40 -11.97 8.06
C VAL A 373 -11.75 -10.81 7.30
N PRO A 374 -10.89 -10.03 7.95
CA PRO A 374 -10.16 -8.96 7.27
C PRO A 374 -9.12 -9.51 6.30
N ASN A 375 -9.05 -8.90 5.13
CA ASN A 375 -8.06 -9.21 4.11
C ASN A 375 -7.34 -7.96 3.67
N PHE A 376 -6.02 -7.99 3.69
CA PHE A 376 -5.19 -6.95 3.12
C PHE A 376 -5.35 -6.96 1.60
N TYR A 377 -5.81 -5.84 1.07
CA TYR A 377 -6.18 -5.77 -0.32
C TYR A 377 -5.00 -5.30 -1.19
N TRP A 378 -4.31 -6.24 -1.74
CA TRP A 378 -3.16 -6.04 -2.61
C TRP A 378 -3.47 -5.33 -3.94
N GLY A 379 -4.71 -5.33 -4.36
CA GLY A 379 -5.12 -4.75 -5.63
C GLY A 379 -5.02 -3.22 -5.69
N GLU A 380 -5.06 -2.53 -4.55
CA GLU A 380 -4.83 -1.08 -4.49
C GLU A 380 -3.35 -0.70 -4.28
N GLY A 381 -2.48 -1.70 -4.22
CA GLY A 381 -1.13 -1.54 -3.74
C GLY A 381 -1.06 -1.67 -2.22
N ILE A 382 0.07 -2.13 -1.74
CA ILE A 382 0.46 -2.15 -0.33
C ILE A 382 1.92 -1.76 -0.28
N ASP A 383 2.32 -1.01 0.72
CA ASP A 383 3.73 -0.67 0.90
C ASP A 383 4.13 -0.72 2.37
N CYS A 384 5.42 -0.73 2.64
CA CYS A 384 5.92 -0.77 4.00
C CYS A 384 7.16 0.12 4.19
N ALA A 385 7.35 0.55 5.43
CA ALA A 385 8.50 1.34 5.84
C ALA A 385 8.94 0.96 7.27
N VAL A 386 10.18 1.28 7.62
CA VAL A 386 10.71 1.15 8.99
C VAL A 386 10.89 2.52 9.61
N ASP A 387 10.35 2.74 10.80
CA ASP A 387 10.45 4.00 11.52
C ASP A 387 11.78 4.14 12.30
N ALA A 388 11.97 5.28 12.95
CA ALA A 388 13.13 5.58 13.80
C ALA A 388 13.31 4.62 14.98
N ASN A 389 12.25 3.95 15.40
CA ASN A 389 12.25 2.96 16.49
C ASN A 389 12.42 1.53 15.98
N ASN A 390 12.75 1.35 14.70
CA ASN A 390 12.84 0.07 14.01
C ASN A 390 11.51 -0.72 13.99
N LYS A 391 10.37 -0.05 14.08
CA LYS A 391 9.05 -0.66 13.90
C LYS A 391 8.72 -0.73 12.41
N LEU A 392 8.06 -1.82 12.04
CA LEU A 392 7.52 -1.98 10.69
C LEU A 392 6.15 -1.34 10.59
N HIS A 393 5.96 -0.51 9.59
CA HIS A 393 4.68 0.05 9.16
C HIS A 393 4.25 -0.62 7.87
N VAL A 394 2.98 -1.03 7.78
CA VAL A 394 2.37 -1.64 6.60
C VAL A 394 1.13 -0.84 6.22
N PHE A 395 1.22 -0.11 5.11
CA PHE A 395 0.15 0.74 4.60
C PHE A 395 -0.72 -0.02 3.62
N SER A 396 -1.99 -0.20 3.94
CA SER A 396 -2.93 -1.02 3.16
C SER A 396 -4.37 -0.55 3.29
N SER A 397 -5.19 -0.92 2.32
CA SER A 397 -6.64 -1.01 2.48
C SER A 397 -7.04 -2.44 2.85
N LEU A 398 -8.23 -2.61 3.45
CA LEU A 398 -8.74 -3.91 3.83
C LEU A 398 -10.07 -4.19 3.14
N LEU A 399 -10.29 -5.46 2.83
CA LEU A 399 -11.59 -6.00 2.45
C LEU A 399 -12.14 -6.89 3.56
N GLY A 400 -13.46 -6.90 3.73
CA GLY A 400 -14.13 -7.83 4.60
C GLY A 400 -14.60 -9.09 3.86
N HIS A 401 -14.49 -10.23 4.49
CA HIS A 401 -15.03 -11.49 4.02
C HIS A 401 -15.74 -12.24 5.15
N SER A 402 -16.71 -13.09 4.81
CA SER A 402 -17.50 -13.85 5.77
C SER A 402 -17.11 -15.33 5.87
N SER A 403 -16.16 -15.78 5.08
CA SER A 403 -15.68 -17.16 5.08
C SER A 403 -14.25 -17.26 5.59
N ASN A 404 -14.00 -18.27 6.41
CA ASN A 404 -12.66 -18.70 6.82
C ASN A 404 -12.22 -19.99 6.14
N ASP A 405 -12.88 -20.36 5.04
CA ASP A 405 -12.51 -21.51 4.23
C ASP A 405 -11.31 -21.15 3.35
N PRO A 406 -10.19 -21.89 3.45
CA PRO A 406 -9.01 -21.66 2.60
C PRO A 406 -9.32 -21.66 1.10
N ASP A 407 -10.29 -22.44 0.66
CA ASP A 407 -10.70 -22.51 -0.74
C ASP A 407 -11.34 -21.21 -1.23
N SER A 408 -11.84 -20.37 -0.34
CA SER A 408 -12.48 -19.12 -0.71
C SER A 408 -11.55 -17.90 -0.67
N LEU A 409 -10.40 -17.99 0.01
CA LEU A 409 -9.52 -16.85 0.27
C LEU A 409 -8.81 -16.32 -0.98
N ASN A 410 -8.59 -17.21 -1.94
CA ASN A 410 -7.90 -16.83 -3.19
C ASN A 410 -8.83 -16.25 -4.25
N PHE A 411 -10.09 -16.04 -3.91
CA PHE A 411 -11.05 -15.57 -4.87
C PHE A 411 -11.52 -14.15 -4.53
N ILE A 412 -11.00 -13.18 -5.24
CA ILE A 412 -11.63 -11.89 -5.39
C ILE A 412 -12.52 -12.01 -6.61
N ASN A 413 -13.77 -11.92 -6.40
CA ASN A 413 -14.63 -11.89 -7.52
C ASN A 413 -14.57 -10.54 -8.19
N GLN A 414 -14.23 -10.58 -9.42
CA GLN A 414 -14.23 -9.39 -10.24
C GLN A 414 -15.53 -9.29 -10.98
N TRP A 415 -16.58 -9.70 -10.93
CA TRP A 415 -17.66 -9.46 -11.87
C TRP A 415 -18.34 -10.73 -12.38
N THR A 416 -18.84 -11.49 -11.48
CA THR A 416 -19.86 -12.43 -11.89
C THR A 416 -21.23 -11.78 -11.75
N THR A 417 -22.19 -12.25 -12.53
CA THR A 417 -23.58 -11.87 -12.43
C THR A 417 -24.18 -12.07 -11.04
N GLU A 418 -23.43 -12.62 -10.11
CA GLU A 418 -23.83 -12.99 -8.77
C GLU A 418 -23.35 -12.07 -7.66
N ASN A 419 -22.64 -11.02 -7.99
CA ASN A 419 -22.20 -9.95 -7.08
C ASN A 419 -21.39 -10.37 -5.85
N TYR A 420 -20.53 -11.33 -6.02
CA TYR A 420 -19.69 -11.71 -4.94
C TYR A 420 -18.41 -11.03 -4.91
N LEU A 421 -18.23 -10.37 -3.93
CA LEU A 421 -17.06 -9.69 -3.79
C LEU A 421 -16.67 -9.57 -2.40
N TRP A 422 -15.51 -9.19 -2.25
CA TRP A 422 -14.90 -8.72 -1.08
C TRP A 422 -15.08 -7.19 -1.06
N PRO A 423 -16.24 -6.67 -0.66
CA PRO A 423 -16.46 -5.25 -0.70
C PRO A 423 -15.57 -4.55 0.31
N HIS A 424 -15.07 -3.42 -0.08
CA HIS A 424 -14.11 -2.69 0.73
C HIS A 424 -14.66 -2.21 2.05
N THR A 425 -15.89 -1.79 2.10
CA THR A 425 -16.41 -1.14 3.29
C THR A 425 -17.91 -1.06 3.29
N ASN A 426 -18.44 -0.28 4.21
CA ASN A 426 -19.85 -0.03 4.36
C ASN A 426 -20.61 0.07 3.05
N ILE A 427 -21.64 -0.71 2.95
CA ILE A 427 -22.61 -0.55 1.89
C ILE A 427 -23.48 0.66 2.29
N ASN A 428 -23.71 1.57 1.33
CA ASN A 428 -24.79 2.53 1.49
C ASN A 428 -26.13 1.80 1.43
N THR A 429 -27.20 2.50 1.73
CA THR A 429 -28.58 1.98 1.74
C THR A 429 -29.01 1.39 0.37
N ASN A 430 -28.26 1.63 -0.68
CA ASN A 430 -28.48 1.10 -2.03
C ASN A 430 -27.62 -0.12 -2.36
N GLY A 431 -26.78 -0.59 -1.41
CA GLY A 431 -25.97 -1.78 -1.57
C GLY A 431 -24.68 -1.58 -2.37
N TYR A 432 -24.16 -0.37 -2.48
CA TYR A 432 -22.87 -0.08 -3.09
C TYR A 432 -21.75 -0.14 -2.07
N ALA A 433 -20.61 -0.70 -2.45
CA ALA A 433 -19.38 -0.56 -1.69
C ALA A 433 -18.97 0.91 -1.69
N LEU A 434 -18.73 1.43 -0.51
CA LEU A 434 -18.24 2.78 -0.32
C LEU A 434 -16.72 2.79 -0.20
N HIS A 435 -16.19 3.97 -0.08
CA HIS A 435 -14.79 4.32 -0.06
C HIS A 435 -13.95 3.45 0.89
N PRO A 436 -12.88 2.81 0.43
CA PRO A 436 -12.01 2.03 1.29
C PRO A 436 -11.35 2.89 2.35
N TYR A 437 -11.21 2.33 3.54
CA TYR A 437 -10.39 2.90 4.60
C TYR A 437 -8.94 2.47 4.40
N LEU A 438 -8.04 3.44 4.57
CA LEU A 438 -6.60 3.25 4.50
C LEU A 438 -6.03 3.17 5.90
N TYR A 439 -5.33 2.07 6.19
CA TYR A 439 -4.74 1.82 7.49
C TYR A 439 -3.23 1.71 7.39
N ASP A 440 -2.56 2.11 8.45
CA ASP A 440 -1.21 1.71 8.77
C ASP A 440 -1.24 0.68 9.91
N PHE A 441 -0.74 -0.51 9.65
CA PHE A 441 -0.54 -1.54 10.65
C PHE A 441 0.92 -1.55 11.10
N VAL A 442 1.11 -1.33 12.40
CA VAL A 442 2.45 -1.14 12.97
C VAL A 442 2.84 -2.36 13.78
N TYR A 443 3.94 -3.00 13.40
CA TYR A 443 4.53 -4.11 14.13
C TYR A 443 5.69 -3.61 14.99
N ASP A 444 5.56 -3.69 16.31
CA ASP A 444 6.63 -3.44 17.26
C ASP A 444 7.36 -4.74 17.61
N GLY A 445 8.30 -5.10 16.75
CA GLY A 445 9.16 -6.26 16.96
C GLY A 445 10.35 -5.99 17.90
N THR A 446 10.45 -4.78 18.46
CA THR A 446 11.52 -4.39 19.42
C THR A 446 11.05 -4.50 20.87
N ALA A 447 9.73 -4.56 21.10
CA ALA A 447 9.14 -4.73 22.42
C ALA A 447 9.49 -6.11 23.01
N THR A 448 9.53 -6.20 24.34
CA THR A 448 9.72 -7.47 25.06
C THR A 448 8.67 -8.51 24.67
N THR A 449 7.46 -8.07 24.40
CA THR A 449 6.38 -8.86 23.78
C THR A 449 5.99 -8.20 22.47
N PRO A 450 6.46 -8.72 21.33
CA PRO A 450 6.15 -8.15 20.03
C PRO A 450 4.64 -8.11 19.76
N SER A 451 4.17 -7.00 19.22
CA SER A 451 2.73 -6.77 19.03
C SER A 451 2.42 -5.91 17.82
N TRP A 452 1.18 -6.03 17.33
CA TRP A 452 0.61 -5.20 16.28
C TRP A 452 -0.32 -4.15 16.87
N SER A 453 -0.26 -2.97 16.29
CA SER A 453 -1.24 -1.89 16.45
C SER A 453 -1.64 -1.38 15.08
N HIS A 454 -2.66 -0.51 15.01
CA HIS A 454 -3.07 0.09 13.75
C HIS A 454 -3.45 1.55 13.94
N MET A 455 -3.42 2.28 12.82
CA MET A 455 -3.85 3.67 12.73
C MET A 455 -4.65 3.86 11.45
N LEU A 456 -5.80 4.54 11.54
CA LEU A 456 -6.56 4.96 10.38
C LEU A 456 -5.84 6.16 9.74
N ILE A 457 -5.40 6.01 8.50
CA ILE A 457 -4.73 7.07 7.75
C ILE A 457 -5.76 7.99 7.09
N ASP A 458 -6.66 7.42 6.29
CA ASP A 458 -7.71 8.19 5.60
C ASP A 458 -8.83 7.24 5.11
N SER A 459 -9.80 7.79 4.43
CA SER A 459 -10.73 7.06 3.58
C SER A 459 -10.65 7.62 2.16
N MET A 460 -10.64 6.75 1.16
CA MET A 460 -10.56 7.17 -0.23
C MET A 460 -11.87 7.79 -0.70
N SER A 461 -11.77 8.77 -1.59
CA SER A 461 -12.93 9.33 -2.29
C SER A 461 -13.39 8.44 -3.44
N THR A 462 -12.49 7.63 -3.98
CA THR A 462 -12.75 6.68 -5.07
C THR A 462 -13.35 5.40 -4.49
N GLU A 463 -14.36 4.86 -5.13
CA GLU A 463 -14.86 3.53 -4.81
C GLU A 463 -13.84 2.47 -5.22
N GLY A 464 -13.65 1.48 -4.36
CA GLY A 464 -12.81 0.33 -4.66
C GLY A 464 -13.50 -0.68 -5.58
N PRO A 465 -12.83 -1.78 -5.94
CA PRO A 465 -13.45 -2.87 -6.66
C PRO A 465 -14.62 -3.41 -5.84
N GLY A 466 -15.69 -3.73 -6.47
CA GLY A 466 -16.92 -4.21 -5.84
C GLY A 466 -18.14 -3.40 -6.17
N ALA A 467 -18.01 -2.34 -6.94
CA ALA A 467 -19.14 -1.66 -7.49
C ALA A 467 -19.92 -2.58 -8.47
N ARG A 468 -21.19 -2.34 -8.60
CA ARG A 468 -22.09 -3.28 -9.29
C ARG A 468 -21.82 -3.38 -10.78
N THR A 469 -22.00 -4.59 -11.29
CA THR A 469 -21.96 -4.91 -12.72
C THR A 469 -23.05 -4.19 -13.54
N THR A 470 -24.11 -3.70 -12.89
CA THR A 470 -25.24 -3.02 -13.54
C THR A 470 -25.08 -1.51 -13.61
N ASP A 471 -24.00 -0.95 -13.10
CA ASP A 471 -23.77 0.49 -13.19
C ASP A 471 -23.44 0.91 -14.63
N ALA A 472 -24.08 1.99 -15.06
CA ALA A 472 -23.70 2.65 -16.30
C ALA A 472 -22.24 3.13 -16.16
N GLY A 473 -21.36 2.68 -17.02
CA GLY A 473 -19.90 2.91 -16.92
C GLY A 473 -19.11 1.71 -16.43
N TYR A 474 -19.78 0.63 -16.05
CA TYR A 474 -19.12 -0.64 -15.77
C TYR A 474 -18.24 -1.12 -16.93
N GLN A 475 -18.70 -0.93 -18.15
CA GLN A 475 -17.96 -1.29 -19.37
C GLN A 475 -16.69 -0.45 -19.57
N ASP A 476 -16.65 0.72 -18.99
CA ASP A 476 -15.48 1.61 -19.02
C ASP A 476 -14.55 1.41 -17.82
N ASN A 477 -14.90 0.44 -16.95
CA ASN A 477 -14.11 0.13 -15.77
C ASN A 477 -12.77 -0.49 -16.18
N PRO A 478 -11.63 0.15 -15.87
CA PRO A 478 -10.32 -0.42 -16.16
C PRO A 478 -10.00 -1.70 -15.35
N TRP A 479 -10.83 -2.01 -14.37
CA TRP A 479 -10.74 -3.22 -13.56
C TRP A 479 -11.32 -4.45 -14.27
N ASP A 480 -12.20 -4.23 -15.26
CA ASP A 480 -12.78 -5.30 -16.04
C ASP A 480 -11.89 -5.57 -17.27
N PRO A 481 -11.10 -6.65 -17.27
CA PRO A 481 -10.53 -7.13 -18.50
C PRO A 481 -11.71 -7.60 -19.34
N ASP A 482 -12.03 -6.89 -20.42
CA ASP A 482 -12.97 -7.40 -21.43
C ASP A 482 -12.51 -8.81 -21.85
N PRO A 483 -13.21 -9.88 -21.47
CA PRO A 483 -12.79 -11.24 -21.78
C PRO A 483 -12.80 -11.52 -23.28
N SER A 484 -13.45 -10.68 -24.07
CA SER A 484 -13.48 -10.77 -25.52
C SER A 484 -12.33 -10.04 -26.20
N ALA A 485 -11.62 -9.17 -25.49
CA ALA A 485 -10.47 -8.47 -26.03
C ALA A 485 -9.21 -9.27 -25.73
N SER A 486 -8.50 -9.64 -26.76
CA SER A 486 -7.15 -10.26 -26.65
C SER A 486 -6.11 -9.32 -26.01
N ASN A 487 -6.49 -8.11 -25.62
CA ASN A 487 -5.67 -7.09 -25.03
C ASN A 487 -6.02 -6.91 -23.57
N GLN A 488 -5.07 -7.21 -22.75
CA GLN A 488 -5.13 -7.04 -21.32
C GLN A 488 -5.23 -5.55 -20.99
N LYS A 489 -6.36 -5.13 -20.46
CA LYS A 489 -6.52 -3.80 -19.89
C LYS A 489 -5.66 -3.74 -18.63
N VAL A 490 -4.83 -2.72 -18.53
CA VAL A 490 -4.02 -2.50 -17.35
C VAL A 490 -4.84 -1.73 -16.32
N ARG A 491 -4.84 -2.27 -15.13
CA ARG A 491 -5.57 -1.71 -14.00
C ARG A 491 -4.96 -0.40 -13.52
N ILE A 492 -5.80 0.55 -13.16
CA ILE A 492 -5.42 1.73 -12.39
C ILE A 492 -5.77 1.43 -10.94
N ASP A 493 -4.76 1.21 -10.12
CA ASP A 493 -4.90 1.04 -8.68
C ASP A 493 -4.67 2.37 -7.94
N ALA A 494 -4.97 2.41 -6.66
CA ALA A 494 -4.70 3.57 -5.82
C ALA A 494 -3.21 3.73 -5.51
N ARG A 495 -2.37 2.76 -5.79
CA ARG A 495 -0.90 2.78 -5.64
C ARG A 495 -0.46 3.30 -4.29
N LEU A 496 -0.92 2.64 -3.23
CA LEU A 496 -0.52 2.97 -1.87
C LEU A 496 1.00 2.86 -1.73
N GLN A 497 1.66 3.94 -1.35
CA GLN A 497 3.11 4.00 -1.23
C GLN A 497 3.51 4.75 0.03
N MET A 498 4.68 4.41 0.55
CA MET A 498 5.26 5.03 1.72
C MET A 498 6.63 5.63 1.41
N SER A 499 6.92 6.74 2.07
CA SER A 499 8.24 7.36 2.12
C SER A 499 8.58 7.70 3.55
N ARG A 500 9.88 7.79 3.86
CA ARG A 500 10.34 8.20 5.19
C ARG A 500 11.50 9.18 5.10
N THR A 501 11.69 9.98 6.14
CA THR A 501 12.96 10.72 6.29
C THR A 501 14.10 9.74 6.64
N PRO A 502 15.37 10.03 6.30
CA PRO A 502 16.50 9.14 6.59
C PRO A 502 16.58 8.73 8.06
N ASP A 503 16.29 9.66 8.97
CA ASP A 503 16.26 9.40 10.42
C ASP A 503 15.03 8.57 10.87
N GLY A 504 14.08 8.30 9.96
CA GLY A 504 12.86 7.55 10.25
C GLY A 504 11.86 8.28 11.16
N GLN A 505 12.07 9.56 11.45
CA GLN A 505 11.20 10.33 12.36
C GLN A 505 9.89 10.76 11.72
N HIS A 506 9.81 10.77 10.39
CA HIS A 506 8.61 11.15 9.65
C HIS A 506 8.34 10.13 8.57
N LEU A 507 7.07 9.71 8.48
CA LEU A 507 6.57 8.83 7.43
C LEU A 507 5.55 9.59 6.58
N VAL A 508 5.62 9.42 5.27
CA VAL A 508 4.65 9.97 4.33
C VAL A 508 3.91 8.81 3.69
N TYR A 509 2.59 8.84 3.77
CA TYR A 509 1.67 7.94 3.08
C TYR A 509 1.17 8.64 1.83
N SER A 510 1.22 7.98 0.69
CA SER A 510 0.74 8.52 -0.57
C SER A 510 -0.14 7.52 -1.29
N TRP A 511 -1.19 8.02 -1.96
CA TRP A 511 -2.11 7.24 -2.77
C TRP A 511 -2.67 8.08 -3.90
N SER A 512 -3.31 7.40 -4.84
CA SER A 512 -3.95 8.00 -5.99
C SER A 512 -5.46 7.81 -5.91
N GLU A 513 -6.23 8.88 -6.02
CA GLU A 513 -7.69 8.84 -6.02
C GLU A 513 -8.30 9.92 -6.92
N SER A 514 -9.45 9.62 -7.52
CA SER A 514 -10.22 10.60 -8.25
C SER A 514 -10.85 11.63 -7.30
N ASP A 515 -10.95 12.87 -7.75
CA ASP A 515 -11.57 13.94 -6.96
C ASP A 515 -13.09 13.70 -6.83
N THR A 516 -13.65 14.06 -5.67
CA THR A 516 -15.09 13.95 -5.38
C THR A 516 -15.96 14.90 -6.20
N SER A 517 -15.37 15.91 -6.84
CA SER A 517 -16.08 16.83 -7.73
C SER A 517 -16.50 16.20 -9.07
N PHE A 518 -15.96 15.05 -9.43
CA PHE A 518 -16.31 14.36 -10.66
C PHE A 518 -17.64 13.62 -10.56
N THR A 519 -18.27 13.43 -11.71
CA THR A 519 -19.50 12.63 -11.83
C THR A 519 -19.29 11.18 -11.44
N ASP A 520 -20.36 10.53 -11.01
CA ASP A 520 -20.32 9.24 -10.33
C ASP A 520 -19.48 8.14 -10.98
N ASN A 521 -19.53 8.01 -12.31
CA ASN A 521 -18.81 6.95 -12.99
C ASN A 521 -17.30 7.16 -13.04
N GLN A 522 -16.82 8.39 -12.93
CA GLN A 522 -15.39 8.71 -13.02
C GLN A 522 -14.68 8.51 -11.70
N LYS A 523 -15.32 8.86 -10.58
CA LYS A 523 -14.73 8.65 -9.26
C LYS A 523 -14.77 7.19 -8.81
N LYS A 524 -15.78 6.42 -9.25
CA LYS A 524 -15.94 5.02 -8.88
C LYS A 524 -14.73 4.14 -9.22
N TRP A 525 -14.06 4.46 -10.31
CA TRP A 525 -13.03 3.61 -10.89
C TRP A 525 -11.63 4.21 -10.90
N ASN A 526 -11.43 5.27 -10.16
CA ASN A 526 -10.17 6.01 -10.18
C ASN A 526 -9.73 6.45 -11.61
N ASN A 527 -10.69 6.81 -12.46
CA ASN A 527 -10.39 7.15 -13.85
C ASN A 527 -9.70 8.50 -14.03
N LEU A 528 -9.80 9.38 -13.05
CA LEU A 528 -9.24 10.73 -13.07
C LEU A 528 -8.38 10.95 -11.81
N PRO A 529 -7.31 10.17 -11.63
CA PRO A 529 -6.56 10.15 -10.38
C PRO A 529 -5.73 11.40 -10.16
N ASN A 530 -5.73 11.83 -8.90
CA ASN A 530 -4.81 12.79 -8.33
C ASN A 530 -4.04 12.17 -7.18
N ILE A 531 -2.80 12.60 -6.97
CA ILE A 531 -1.94 12.08 -5.91
C ILE A 531 -2.23 12.82 -4.61
N LYS A 532 -2.50 12.06 -3.56
CA LYS A 532 -2.73 12.56 -2.20
C LYS A 532 -1.62 12.08 -1.27
N ALA A 533 -1.39 12.83 -0.20
CA ALA A 533 -0.44 12.41 0.83
C ALA A 533 -0.85 12.89 2.23
N ARG A 534 -0.41 12.14 3.25
CA ARG A 534 -0.44 12.51 4.66
C ARG A 534 0.89 12.21 5.32
N LEU A 535 1.23 12.93 6.38
CA LEU A 535 2.47 12.75 7.12
C LEU A 535 2.20 12.31 8.55
N TYR A 536 2.96 11.34 9.02
CA TYR A 536 3.01 10.90 10.40
C TYR A 536 4.34 11.30 11.05
N ASP A 537 4.26 12.03 12.16
CA ASP A 537 5.40 12.39 13.00
C ASP A 537 5.57 11.31 14.09
N VAL A 538 6.57 10.46 13.93
CA VAL A 538 6.86 9.33 14.84
C VAL A 538 7.17 9.82 16.25
N THR A 539 7.85 10.97 16.37
CA THR A 539 8.26 11.53 17.68
C THR A 539 7.07 11.91 18.54
N THR A 540 6.03 12.45 17.92
CA THR A 540 4.82 12.92 18.61
C THR A 540 3.67 11.95 18.48
N ALA A 541 3.82 10.88 17.70
CA ALA A 541 2.78 9.93 17.34
C ALA A 541 1.54 10.63 16.74
N GLN A 542 1.75 11.62 15.89
CA GLN A 542 0.68 12.44 15.30
C GLN A 542 0.65 12.34 13.78
N LEU A 543 -0.53 12.10 13.25
CA LEU A 543 -0.83 12.17 11.83
C LEU A 543 -1.27 13.59 11.47
N SER A 544 -0.85 14.12 10.31
CA SER A 544 -1.31 15.42 9.81
C SER A 544 -2.85 15.45 9.75
N PRO A 545 -3.53 16.53 10.17
CA PRO A 545 -4.98 16.56 10.26
C PRO A 545 -5.68 16.47 8.91
N THR A 546 -5.00 16.95 7.86
CA THR A 546 -5.54 16.97 6.48
C THR A 546 -4.59 16.30 5.52
N LYS A 547 -5.13 15.77 4.44
CA LYS A 547 -4.35 15.30 3.30
C LYS A 547 -3.94 16.47 2.41
N VAL A 548 -2.76 16.37 1.81
CA VAL A 548 -2.23 17.30 0.80
C VAL A 548 -2.48 16.71 -0.57
N ASP A 549 -2.82 17.54 -1.54
CA ASP A 549 -2.99 17.19 -2.93
C ASP A 549 -1.76 17.63 -3.74
N LEU A 550 -1.14 16.73 -4.46
CA LEU A 550 0.08 16.97 -5.21
C LEU A 550 -0.18 17.41 -6.65
N THR A 551 -1.31 17.05 -7.22
CA THR A 551 -1.51 17.14 -8.68
C THR A 551 -2.75 17.88 -9.13
N SER A 552 -3.75 18.12 -8.29
CA SER A 552 -5.01 18.73 -8.74
C SER A 552 -4.83 20.17 -9.28
N ASP A 553 -3.84 20.89 -8.79
CA ASP A 553 -3.48 22.25 -9.24
C ASP A 553 -2.37 22.27 -10.31
N ALA A 554 -1.92 21.09 -10.78
CA ALA A 554 -0.91 20.97 -11.83
C ALA A 554 -1.48 21.35 -13.22
N GLN A 555 -0.59 21.43 -14.21
CA GLN A 555 -0.99 21.59 -15.60
C GLN A 555 -1.87 20.42 -16.08
N SER A 556 -2.64 20.64 -17.15
CA SER A 556 -3.64 19.72 -17.66
C SER A 556 -3.12 18.31 -18.03
N ASP A 557 -1.82 18.19 -18.31
CA ASP A 557 -1.20 16.88 -18.60
C ASP A 557 -0.97 16.02 -17.35
N VAL A 558 -1.06 16.59 -16.15
CA VAL A 558 -0.82 15.92 -14.87
C VAL A 558 -2.07 15.90 -14.01
N ALA A 559 -2.77 17.02 -13.89
CA ALA A 559 -4.02 17.11 -13.11
C ALA A 559 -5.05 16.13 -13.63
N ASN A 560 -5.56 15.27 -12.76
CA ASN A 560 -6.52 14.21 -13.10
C ASN A 560 -5.99 13.13 -14.06
N HIS A 561 -4.65 13.03 -14.21
CA HIS A 561 -4.00 12.06 -15.08
C HIS A 561 -2.82 11.37 -14.40
N ALA A 562 -2.78 11.36 -13.07
CA ALA A 562 -1.69 10.72 -12.30
C ALA A 562 -1.88 9.20 -12.23
N MET A 563 -1.84 8.54 -13.40
CA MET A 563 -2.21 7.13 -13.54
C MET A 563 -1.22 6.17 -12.91
N TYR A 564 0.07 6.45 -13.03
CA TYR A 564 1.15 5.53 -12.61
C TYR A 564 2.21 6.30 -11.83
N GLN A 565 1.88 6.61 -10.59
CA GLN A 565 2.79 7.33 -9.71
C GLN A 565 3.83 6.42 -9.08
N PHE A 566 5.01 7.00 -8.84
CA PHE A 566 6.00 6.49 -7.90
C PHE A 566 6.47 7.62 -7.01
N ILE A 567 6.57 7.38 -5.72
CA ILE A 567 7.27 8.24 -4.79
C ILE A 567 8.60 7.61 -4.40
N SER A 568 9.59 8.43 -4.10
CA SER A 568 10.84 7.92 -3.53
C SER A 568 10.57 7.30 -2.15
N PRO A 569 11.14 6.12 -1.82
CA PRO A 569 11.04 5.54 -0.48
C PRO A 569 11.66 6.41 0.61
N LYS A 570 12.51 7.36 0.23
CA LYS A 570 13.10 8.36 1.12
C LYS A 570 12.71 9.77 0.67
N CYS A 571 12.44 10.65 1.65
CA CYS A 571 12.15 12.07 1.43
C CYS A 571 13.02 12.94 2.34
N LYS A 572 13.26 14.16 1.91
CA LYS A 572 14.09 15.12 2.65
C LYS A 572 13.24 15.97 3.58
N LEU A 573 13.55 15.97 4.88
CA LEU A 573 12.99 16.95 5.79
C LEU A 573 13.56 18.36 5.45
N VAL A 574 12.69 19.29 5.12
CA VAL A 574 13.06 20.67 4.82
C VAL A 574 12.97 21.53 6.07
N SER A 575 11.84 21.43 6.79
CA SER A 575 11.64 22.20 8.02
C SER A 575 10.60 21.54 8.92
N LYS A 576 10.73 21.76 10.22
CA LYS A 576 9.75 21.36 11.24
C LYS A 576 9.52 22.53 12.18
N THR A 577 8.30 23.03 12.23
CA THR A 577 7.83 24.07 13.14
C THR A 577 6.78 23.53 14.10
N SER A 578 6.25 24.35 14.96
CA SER A 578 5.12 23.98 15.83
C SER A 578 3.83 23.71 15.06
N SER A 579 3.66 24.30 13.87
CA SER A 579 2.42 24.22 13.09
C SER A 579 2.54 23.47 11.78
N VAL A 580 3.75 23.30 11.21
CA VAL A 580 3.97 22.73 9.88
C VAL A 580 5.23 21.88 9.86
N ILE A 581 5.16 20.74 9.15
CA ILE A 581 6.32 19.94 8.74
C ILE A 581 6.38 19.99 7.22
N SER A 582 7.53 20.36 6.68
CA SER A 582 7.76 20.43 5.23
C SER A 582 8.80 19.39 4.80
N VAL A 583 8.48 18.67 3.73
CA VAL A 583 9.38 17.66 3.13
C VAL A 583 9.47 17.85 1.63
N ASP A 584 10.66 17.60 1.06
CA ASP A 584 10.82 17.38 -0.37
C ASP A 584 10.61 15.90 -0.65
N LEU A 585 9.58 15.56 -1.42
CA LEU A 585 9.21 14.20 -1.79
C LEU A 585 9.35 14.04 -3.31
N PRO A 586 10.46 13.46 -3.81
CA PRO A 586 10.57 13.13 -5.22
C PRO A 586 9.42 12.25 -5.65
N THR A 587 8.70 12.68 -6.69
CA THR A 587 7.50 12.01 -7.18
C THR A 587 7.50 12.01 -8.70
N THR A 588 7.21 10.87 -9.30
CA THR A 588 6.94 10.75 -10.74
C THR A 588 5.52 10.28 -10.98
N THR A 589 4.96 10.65 -12.12
CA THR A 589 3.70 10.11 -12.61
C THR A 589 3.74 10.00 -14.13
N SER A 590 2.82 9.23 -14.67
CA SER A 590 2.64 9.09 -16.11
C SER A 590 1.19 9.41 -16.44
N ASN A 591 0.98 10.16 -17.50
CA ASN A 591 -0.34 10.53 -17.99
C ASN A 591 -0.90 9.58 -19.05
N SER A 592 -0.31 8.41 -19.21
CA SER A 592 -0.75 7.44 -20.22
C SER A 592 -2.05 6.79 -19.82
N SER A 593 -2.98 6.77 -20.75
CA SER A 593 -4.21 6.01 -20.60
C SER A 593 -3.92 4.50 -20.51
N PRO A 594 -4.52 3.77 -19.57
CA PRO A 594 -4.43 2.31 -19.50
C PRO A 594 -4.98 1.63 -20.77
N TYR A 595 -5.78 2.33 -21.55
CA TYR A 595 -6.29 1.85 -22.83
C TYR A 595 -5.30 2.02 -23.99
N SER A 596 -4.21 2.75 -23.79
CA SER A 596 -3.18 3.01 -24.81
C SER A 596 -1.87 2.35 -24.46
N GLN A 597 -1.90 1.10 -24.13
CA GLN A 597 -0.79 0.34 -23.52
C GLN A 597 0.50 0.32 -24.35
N LEU A 598 0.40 0.39 -25.66
CA LEU A 598 1.54 0.30 -26.57
C LEU A 598 2.03 1.64 -27.10
N THR A 599 1.46 2.74 -26.62
CA THR A 599 1.92 4.08 -27.01
C THR A 599 2.99 4.58 -26.05
N ALA A 600 3.91 5.39 -26.57
CA ALA A 600 4.91 6.05 -25.74
C ALA A 600 4.22 6.91 -24.67
N ASN A 601 4.71 6.78 -23.44
CA ASN A 601 4.22 7.57 -22.32
C ASN A 601 5.27 8.55 -21.82
N LYS A 602 4.81 9.70 -21.36
CA LYS A 602 5.65 10.74 -20.77
C LYS A 602 5.76 10.52 -19.27
N HIS A 603 6.95 10.74 -18.74
CA HIS A 603 7.19 10.76 -17.30
C HIS A 603 7.29 12.18 -16.79
N TRP A 604 6.38 12.51 -15.89
CA TRP A 604 6.35 13.80 -15.21
C TRP A 604 6.97 13.67 -13.83
N TYR A 605 7.75 14.63 -13.44
CA TYR A 605 8.46 14.66 -12.17
C TYR A 605 8.18 15.97 -11.42
N ALA A 606 8.06 15.83 -10.10
CA ALA A 606 8.14 16.94 -9.18
C ALA A 606 9.06 16.58 -8.01
N CYS A 607 9.87 17.53 -7.58
CA CYS A 607 10.43 17.52 -6.25
C CYS A 607 9.37 18.22 -5.39
N ALA A 608 8.40 17.45 -4.90
CA ALA A 608 7.24 18.02 -4.26
C ALA A 608 7.62 18.55 -2.88
N GLY A 609 7.80 19.85 -2.75
CA GLY A 609 7.88 20.56 -1.48
C GLY A 609 6.52 20.52 -0.81
N LEU A 610 6.26 19.50 0.00
CA LEU A 610 4.99 19.29 0.69
C LEU A 610 5.01 19.91 2.06
N ALA A 611 3.99 20.69 2.40
CA ALA A 611 3.77 21.25 3.71
C ALA A 611 2.56 20.56 4.37
N PHE A 612 2.81 19.89 5.48
CA PHE A 612 1.78 19.20 6.25
C PHE A 612 1.50 19.95 7.53
N ASP A 613 0.24 20.32 7.73
CA ASP A 613 -0.17 20.93 8.99
C ASP A 613 0.04 19.93 10.14
N ARG A 614 0.47 20.44 11.28
CA ARG A 614 0.48 19.69 12.53
C ARG A 614 -0.85 19.92 13.26
N PRO A 615 -1.36 18.90 13.98
CA PRO A 615 -2.50 19.11 14.83
C PRO A 615 -2.22 20.28 15.77
N SER A 616 -3.14 21.25 15.84
CA SER A 616 -2.95 22.37 16.76
C SER A 616 -2.90 21.84 18.19
N THR A 617 -1.86 22.19 18.92
CA THR A 617 -1.73 21.88 20.35
C THR A 617 -2.71 22.69 21.23
N VAL A 618 -3.55 23.50 20.59
CA VAL A 618 -4.64 24.25 21.24
C VAL A 618 -5.91 23.40 21.25
N GLY A 619 -5.83 22.31 21.93
CA GLY A 619 -6.92 21.40 22.22
C GLY A 619 -6.30 20.32 23.08
N ILE A 620 -6.79 20.15 24.29
CA ILE A 620 -6.39 19.17 25.28
C ILE A 620 -5.63 18.01 24.62
N ALA A 621 -4.31 17.93 24.84
CA ALA A 621 -3.52 16.79 24.41
C ALA A 621 -4.24 15.56 24.94
N GLU A 622 -4.85 14.78 24.05
CA GLU A 622 -5.28 13.44 24.39
C GLU A 622 -3.98 12.69 24.70
N SER A 623 -3.68 12.63 25.97
CA SER A 623 -2.52 11.93 26.48
C SER A 623 -2.63 10.48 26.04
N THR A 624 -1.83 10.07 25.06
CA THR A 624 -1.66 8.68 24.60
C THR A 624 -0.99 7.78 25.67
N LYS A 625 -1.00 8.21 26.92
CA LYS A 625 -0.77 7.35 28.08
C LYS A 625 -2.10 6.98 28.66
N ASN A 626 -2.86 6.12 27.98
CA ASN A 626 -4.01 5.59 28.71
C ASN A 626 -4.44 4.24 28.16
N SER A 627 -4.23 3.23 28.97
CA SER A 627 -5.22 2.18 29.10
C SER A 627 -6.57 2.86 29.33
N ALA A 628 -7.51 2.73 28.40
CA ALA A 628 -8.82 3.37 28.50
C ALA A 628 -9.45 2.98 29.83
N LEU A 629 -9.70 3.98 30.67
CA LEU A 629 -10.39 3.76 31.94
C LEU A 629 -11.82 3.27 31.61
N ASN A 630 -12.12 2.03 31.95
CA ASN A 630 -13.44 1.49 31.72
C ASN A 630 -14.42 2.12 32.70
N SER A 631 -15.27 3.04 32.21
CA SER A 631 -16.26 3.74 33.01
C SER A 631 -17.65 3.72 32.37
N SER A 632 -18.66 3.68 33.17
CA SER A 632 -20.08 3.85 32.80
C SER A 632 -20.81 4.79 33.76
N ILE A 633 -21.88 5.42 33.28
CA ILE A 633 -22.71 6.34 34.05
C ILE A 633 -24.16 5.90 33.97
N PHE A 634 -24.81 5.81 35.09
CA PHE A 634 -26.24 5.47 35.17
C PHE A 634 -26.92 6.13 36.40
N PRO A 635 -28.22 6.45 36.35
CA PRO A 635 -29.00 6.47 35.11
C PRO A 635 -28.51 7.54 34.13
N ASN A 636 -28.76 7.34 32.86
CA ASN A 636 -28.53 8.33 31.83
C ASN A 636 -29.63 8.16 30.75
N PRO A 637 -30.64 9.04 30.70
CA PRO A 637 -30.77 10.34 31.39
C PRO A 637 -30.87 10.24 32.92
N ALA A 638 -30.38 11.28 33.57
CA ALA A 638 -30.41 11.45 35.03
C ALA A 638 -31.23 12.68 35.46
N LYS A 639 -31.74 12.69 36.69
CA LYS A 639 -32.39 13.89 37.27
C LYS A 639 -31.42 14.58 38.23
N ASN A 640 -31.48 14.23 39.49
CA ASN A 640 -30.69 14.91 40.54
C ASN A 640 -29.40 14.18 40.88
N ASN A 641 -29.27 12.93 40.51
CA ASN A 641 -28.11 12.11 40.83
C ASN A 641 -27.77 11.14 39.71
N ALA A 642 -26.47 10.85 39.54
CA ALA A 642 -25.97 9.79 38.71
C ALA A 642 -24.83 9.03 39.40
N THR A 643 -24.57 7.80 38.99
CA THR A 643 -23.50 6.97 39.51
C THR A 643 -22.48 6.70 38.41
N VAL A 644 -21.23 7.01 38.66
CA VAL A 644 -20.12 6.61 37.83
C VAL A 644 -19.59 5.28 38.33
N ARG A 645 -19.55 4.26 37.48
CA ARG A 645 -18.92 2.98 37.76
C ARG A 645 -17.59 2.92 37.03
N ILE A 646 -16.53 2.52 37.73
CA ILE A 646 -15.20 2.36 37.20
C ILE A 646 -14.57 1.04 37.65
N THR A 647 -13.68 0.48 36.87
CA THR A 647 -12.88 -0.69 37.23
C THR A 647 -11.40 -0.32 37.18
N LEU A 648 -10.67 -0.53 38.26
CA LEU A 648 -9.25 -0.21 38.38
C LEU A 648 -8.43 -1.46 38.71
N THR A 649 -7.20 -1.50 38.17
CA THR A 649 -6.23 -2.57 38.47
C THR A 649 -5.48 -2.37 39.79
N SER A 650 -5.45 -1.12 40.30
CA SER A 650 -4.83 -0.73 41.58
C SER A 650 -5.61 0.40 42.25
N ALA A 651 -5.41 0.57 43.55
CA ALA A 651 -5.99 1.68 44.30
C ALA A 651 -5.50 3.03 43.75
N SER A 652 -6.39 4.00 43.57
CA SER A 652 -6.05 5.30 43.00
C SER A 652 -6.96 6.41 43.54
N LYS A 653 -6.51 7.65 43.45
CA LYS A 653 -7.37 8.84 43.58
C LYS A 653 -8.09 9.05 42.27
N VAL A 654 -9.42 9.25 42.37
CA VAL A 654 -10.26 9.53 41.22
C VAL A 654 -10.90 10.90 41.36
N GLN A 655 -10.81 11.70 40.31
CA GLN A 655 -11.51 12.94 40.16
C GLN A 655 -12.56 12.82 39.06
N VAL A 656 -13.80 13.14 39.35
CA VAL A 656 -14.90 13.18 38.39
C VAL A 656 -15.36 14.61 38.23
N GLU A 657 -15.31 15.13 37.01
CA GLU A 657 -15.71 16.48 36.65
C GLU A 657 -16.93 16.42 35.72
N VAL A 658 -17.94 17.21 36.02
CA VAL A 658 -19.08 17.45 35.12
C VAL A 658 -18.84 18.75 34.39
N LEU A 659 -18.85 18.73 33.06
CA LEU A 659 -18.62 19.89 32.22
C LEU A 659 -19.88 20.21 31.41
N ASN A 660 -20.15 21.50 31.23
CA ASN A 660 -21.20 21.96 30.32
C ASN A 660 -20.71 21.89 28.86
N THR A 661 -21.56 22.21 27.89
CA THR A 661 -21.25 22.18 26.44
C THR A 661 -20.19 23.18 26.02
N MET A 662 -19.86 24.17 26.86
CA MET A 662 -18.76 25.11 26.66
C MET A 662 -17.42 24.62 27.23
N GLY A 663 -17.40 23.40 27.84
CA GLY A 663 -16.19 22.83 28.43
C GLY A 663 -15.90 23.36 29.86
N GLN A 664 -16.76 24.14 30.44
CA GLN A 664 -16.59 24.65 31.82
C GLN A 664 -16.96 23.56 32.82
N VAL A 665 -16.11 23.34 33.82
CA VAL A 665 -16.41 22.43 34.93
C VAL A 665 -17.48 23.04 35.84
N VAL A 666 -18.63 22.39 35.92
CA VAL A 666 -19.78 22.84 36.72
C VAL A 666 -19.91 22.09 38.04
N LYS A 667 -19.36 20.87 38.14
CA LYS A 667 -19.28 20.08 39.38
C LYS A 667 -18.00 19.25 39.38
N THR A 668 -17.45 18.98 40.58
CA THR A 668 -16.30 18.11 40.80
C THR A 668 -16.52 17.22 41.99
N THR A 669 -16.28 15.92 41.84
CA THR A 669 -16.30 14.93 42.90
C THR A 669 -14.94 14.23 42.96
N ARG A 670 -14.40 14.01 44.17
CA ARG A 670 -13.15 13.30 44.40
C ARG A 670 -13.39 12.10 45.30
N ALA A 671 -12.79 10.97 44.98
CA ALA A 671 -12.89 9.74 45.74
C ALA A 671 -11.55 9.01 45.80
N GLN A 672 -11.26 8.35 46.88
CA GLN A 672 -10.21 7.36 46.99
C GLN A 672 -10.87 6.00 46.75
N VAL A 673 -10.42 5.26 45.74
CA VAL A 673 -11.00 3.98 45.33
C VAL A 673 -9.98 2.85 45.37
N GLN A 674 -10.46 1.64 45.58
CA GLN A 674 -9.65 0.45 45.67
C GLN A 674 -9.49 -0.24 44.30
N SER A 675 -8.61 -1.23 44.21
CA SER A 675 -8.54 -2.15 43.06
C SER A 675 -9.88 -2.88 42.88
N GLY A 676 -10.32 -3.10 41.63
CA GLY A 676 -11.58 -3.73 41.29
C GLY A 676 -12.66 -2.73 40.87
N ALA A 677 -13.93 -3.15 40.93
CA ALA A 677 -15.08 -2.35 40.54
C ALA A 677 -15.48 -1.40 41.66
N ASN A 678 -15.60 -0.11 41.33
CA ASN A 678 -15.99 0.96 42.28
C ASN A 678 -17.14 1.79 41.72
N THR A 679 -17.90 2.45 42.61
CA THR A 679 -18.97 3.37 42.26
C THR A 679 -18.76 4.71 42.95
N ILE A 680 -18.97 5.81 42.21
CA ILE A 680 -18.85 7.17 42.69
C ILE A 680 -20.18 7.86 42.41
N GLN A 681 -20.82 8.39 43.45
CA GLN A 681 -22.07 9.13 43.34
C GLN A 681 -21.81 10.56 42.91
N LEU A 682 -22.56 11.03 41.92
CA LEU A 682 -22.56 12.41 41.42
C LEU A 682 -23.85 13.07 41.85
N ASP A 683 -23.75 14.13 42.63
CA ASP A 683 -24.87 15.04 42.87
C ASP A 683 -24.99 16.03 41.70
N LEU A 684 -26.10 15.98 40.99
CA LEU A 684 -26.40 16.81 39.83
C LEU A 684 -27.38 17.95 40.18
N GLY A 685 -27.78 18.03 41.45
CA GLY A 685 -28.71 19.06 41.92
C GLY A 685 -28.24 20.47 41.59
N GLY A 686 -29.14 21.31 41.08
CA GLY A 686 -28.85 22.68 40.65
C GLY A 686 -28.27 22.83 39.25
N LEU A 687 -28.06 21.74 38.53
CA LEU A 687 -27.72 21.79 37.11
C LEU A 687 -28.99 21.85 36.25
N ALA A 688 -28.99 22.67 35.21
CA ALA A 688 -30.12 22.77 34.29
C ALA A 688 -30.24 21.50 33.43
N SER A 689 -31.46 21.18 33.01
CA SER A 689 -31.69 20.11 32.02
C SER A 689 -30.91 20.39 30.77
N GLY A 690 -30.19 19.35 30.25
CA GLY A 690 -29.33 19.51 29.11
C GLY A 690 -28.29 18.40 28.96
N VAL A 691 -27.36 18.62 28.01
CA VAL A 691 -26.24 17.70 27.75
C VAL A 691 -24.99 18.18 28.49
N TYR A 692 -24.35 17.26 29.17
CA TYR A 692 -23.09 17.44 29.89
C TYR A 692 -22.08 16.38 29.49
N LEU A 693 -20.80 16.67 29.74
CA LEU A 693 -19.71 15.69 29.66
C LEU A 693 -19.23 15.38 31.08
N VAL A 694 -19.03 14.13 31.38
CA VAL A 694 -18.46 13.67 32.64
C VAL A 694 -17.07 13.10 32.37
N ASN A 695 -16.08 13.76 32.90
CA ASN A 695 -14.68 13.39 32.78
C ASN A 695 -14.19 12.72 34.06
N VAL A 696 -13.82 11.45 33.95
CA VAL A 696 -13.30 10.64 35.06
C VAL A 696 -11.80 10.53 34.91
N LYS A 697 -11.04 10.99 35.89
CA LYS A 697 -9.58 11.03 35.88
C LYS A 697 -8.98 10.26 37.04
N THR A 698 -7.95 9.51 36.78
CA THR A 698 -7.02 8.95 37.77
C THR A 698 -5.62 9.53 37.52
N ASP A 699 -4.63 9.18 38.32
CA ASP A 699 -3.26 9.61 38.12
C ASP A 699 -2.69 9.14 36.77
N ASN A 700 -3.21 8.02 36.20
CA ASN A 700 -2.65 7.35 35.02
C ASN A 700 -3.65 7.12 33.88
N ALA A 701 -4.93 7.45 34.06
CA ALA A 701 -5.98 7.18 33.07
C ALA A 701 -7.13 8.17 33.14
N SER A 702 -7.82 8.39 32.02
CA SER A 702 -9.04 9.19 31.98
C SER A 702 -10.09 8.58 31.05
N SER A 703 -11.36 8.93 31.28
CA SER A 703 -12.49 8.55 30.44
C SER A 703 -13.55 9.66 30.45
N THR A 704 -14.07 10.00 29.29
CA THR A 704 -15.13 10.98 29.13
C THR A 704 -16.42 10.32 28.66
N LYS A 705 -17.54 10.61 29.30
CA LYS A 705 -18.87 10.09 28.97
C LYS A 705 -19.89 11.21 28.85
N LYS A 706 -20.84 11.04 27.93
CA LYS A 706 -21.98 11.94 27.79
C LYS A 706 -23.02 11.65 28.91
N LEU A 707 -23.53 12.69 29.53
CA LEU A 707 -24.61 12.64 30.51
C LEU A 707 -25.74 13.56 30.04
N ILE A 708 -26.96 13.09 30.11
CA ILE A 708 -28.17 13.89 29.84
C ILE A 708 -28.87 14.11 31.20
N ILE A 709 -29.18 15.36 31.54
CA ILE A 709 -29.94 15.75 32.73
C ILE A 709 -31.33 16.17 32.27
N GLU A 710 -32.37 15.57 32.87
CA GLU A 710 -33.80 15.87 32.64
C GLU A 710 -34.41 16.72 33.77
#